data_4b641e5a12d90695014a68149e592124
#
_entry.id   4b641e5a12d90695014a68149e592124
#
_cell.length_a   1.000
_cell.length_b   1.000
_cell.length_c   1.000
_cell.angle_alpha   90.00
_cell.angle_beta   90.00
_cell.angle_gamma   90.00
#
_symmetry.space_group_name_H-M   'P 1'
#
loop_
_entity.id
_entity.type
_entity.pdbx_description
1 polymer ?
#
loop_
_entity_poly.entity_id
_entity_poly.type
_entity_poly.pdbx_seq_one_letter_code
_entity_poly.pdbx_strand_id
1 'polypeptide(L)'
;MKQIYVDYIAGLLGVKDWQVENCATLFEEGCTIPFISRYRKERTGGLDDEQVANIRHWTDVFIEMEKRKASILATIESQQKLTPELRAAIENCVNANELEDLYLPFRPKRRTRATIAKEAGLEPLADKMYEVNVRNLDAEAAKFVNDKVADIDAALAGARDIIAERLSESAKVRETLRGIFRTRRVVSKATKSGRESADAQKFQGYFDYSEPLSRIAAHRLLAMLRGEEAGWLSVKIDADAEKCGNKLYYDFCQERRYPAGKLAEQIRMAVDDAYKRLLEPSITTEILKEAKQKADQDSIVVFGENLKQLLLASPVGQKRTMAIDPGFRNGCKIVCLDENGELVHHEIVYPHPPKNEKIKAISSVSSMLEKYGIQAIAIGNGTASRETEEFIKRVPLPEGCKVFVVSEDGASIYSASDVAREEFPDEDVTVRGAVSIGRRLMDPLAELVKIDPKSLGVGQYQYDVDQALLKEKLDNTVESCVNTVGVNLNTASTYLLSYVSGIGPALAKSIVKTRSDRGGFRSRKELLKVPRLGEKAFEQCAGFLRIPGAENPLDNSAVHPECYHIVDRIAADLGVSASELVGNAQMCSGIKPEKYVEGDFGLPTVNDILKELAKPGRDPREAAQEFSFAEDIHEIEDLHEGMEIPGIVTNITAFGAFVDVGVHENGLIHVSQMGRRGDKVTLKLHQHVTVRVIGVDLDRKRISLRLVK
;
A
#
# COMPACT_ATOMS: atom_id res chain seq x y z
N MET A 1 -7.42 25.52 -3.44
CA MET A 1 -6.00 25.20 -3.11
C MET A 1 -5.07 26.30 -3.63
N LYS A 2 -3.87 26.54 -3.01
CA LYS A 2 -2.88 27.52 -3.52
C LYS A 2 -2.24 27.02 -4.82
N GLN A 3 -1.97 27.92 -5.78
CA GLN A 3 -1.38 27.56 -7.08
C GLN A 3 -0.06 26.79 -6.95
N ILE A 4 0.82 27.19 -6.03
CA ILE A 4 2.10 26.51 -5.79
C ILE A 4 1.96 25.02 -5.45
N TYR A 5 0.87 24.63 -4.81
CA TYR A 5 0.58 23.21 -4.51
C TYR A 5 0.01 22.48 -5.72
N VAL A 6 -0.82 23.17 -6.51
CA VAL A 6 -1.32 22.64 -7.80
C VAL A 6 -0.15 22.31 -8.70
N ASP A 7 0.77 23.29 -8.90
CA ASP A 7 1.97 23.12 -9.73
C ASP A 7 2.85 21.97 -9.24
N TYR A 8 3.03 21.85 -7.90
CA TYR A 8 3.81 20.78 -7.30
C TYR A 8 3.19 19.40 -7.54
N ILE A 9 1.88 19.26 -7.28
CA ILE A 9 1.16 17.99 -7.48
C ILE A 9 1.16 17.61 -8.95
N ALA A 10 0.87 18.56 -9.84
CA ALA A 10 0.84 18.33 -11.27
C ALA A 10 2.20 17.87 -11.81
N GLY A 11 3.28 18.53 -11.37
CA GLY A 11 4.64 18.15 -11.74
C GLY A 11 5.06 16.78 -11.20
N LEU A 12 4.68 16.46 -9.95
CA LEU A 12 5.01 15.19 -9.30
C LEU A 12 4.30 14.00 -9.96
N LEU A 13 3.01 14.17 -10.28
CA LEU A 13 2.15 13.09 -10.81
C LEU A 13 2.13 13.04 -12.35
N GLY A 14 2.74 14.00 -13.03
CA GLY A 14 2.74 14.09 -14.49
C GLY A 14 1.36 14.37 -15.08
N VAL A 15 0.51 15.08 -14.33
CA VAL A 15 -0.84 15.49 -14.74
C VAL A 15 -0.86 17.00 -15.01
N LYS A 16 -1.96 17.52 -15.54
CA LYS A 16 -2.12 18.95 -15.83
C LYS A 16 -2.69 19.69 -14.61
N ASP A 17 -2.35 20.96 -14.43
CA ASP A 17 -2.78 21.80 -13.31
C ASP A 17 -4.29 21.81 -13.13
N TRP A 18 -5.02 22.01 -14.24
CA TRP A 18 -6.49 22.03 -14.21
C TRP A 18 -7.12 20.69 -13.78
N GLN A 19 -6.43 19.56 -13.98
CA GLN A 19 -6.89 18.25 -13.51
C GLN A 19 -6.81 18.18 -11.98
N VAL A 20 -5.73 18.72 -11.40
CA VAL A 20 -5.56 18.80 -9.94
C VAL A 20 -6.59 19.74 -9.32
N GLU A 21 -6.80 20.92 -9.91
CA GLU A 21 -7.80 21.91 -9.44
C GLU A 21 -9.22 21.34 -9.47
N ASN A 22 -9.59 20.69 -10.58
CA ASN A 22 -10.90 20.09 -10.71
C ASN A 22 -11.11 18.91 -9.74
N CYS A 23 -10.09 18.07 -9.52
CA CYS A 23 -10.17 17.02 -8.50
C CYS A 23 -10.34 17.61 -7.10
N ALA A 24 -9.57 18.65 -6.75
CA ALA A 24 -9.70 19.31 -5.46
C ALA A 24 -11.11 19.87 -5.26
N THR A 25 -11.69 20.52 -6.27
CA THR A 25 -13.07 21.04 -6.24
C THR A 25 -14.08 19.90 -6.05
N LEU A 26 -13.93 18.78 -6.77
CA LEU A 26 -14.80 17.62 -6.62
C LEU A 26 -14.71 17.00 -5.23
N PHE A 27 -13.54 17.01 -4.59
CA PHE A 27 -13.40 16.59 -3.20
C PHE A 27 -14.09 17.53 -2.22
N GLU A 28 -14.02 18.84 -2.44
CA GLU A 28 -14.76 19.85 -1.65
C GLU A 28 -16.28 19.70 -1.83
N GLU A 29 -16.73 19.33 -3.04
CA GLU A 29 -18.10 18.92 -3.33
C GLU A 29 -18.47 17.60 -2.64
N GLY A 30 -17.49 16.86 -2.07
CA GLY A 30 -17.64 15.60 -1.34
C GLY A 30 -17.82 14.39 -2.26
N CYS A 31 -17.29 14.44 -3.47
CA CYS A 31 -17.21 13.29 -4.37
C CYS A 31 -16.15 12.30 -3.88
N THR A 32 -16.42 11.01 -4.05
CA THR A 32 -15.50 9.91 -3.73
C THR A 32 -14.56 9.63 -4.91
N ILE A 33 -13.44 8.95 -4.63
CA ILE A 33 -12.44 8.60 -5.64
C ILE A 33 -13.05 7.76 -6.78
N PRO A 34 -13.80 6.65 -6.51
CA PRO A 34 -14.39 5.85 -7.58
C PRO A 34 -15.44 6.62 -8.41
N PHE A 35 -16.20 7.50 -7.76
CA PHE A 35 -17.19 8.32 -8.47
C PHE A 35 -16.53 9.32 -9.42
N ILE A 36 -15.46 9.97 -8.97
CA ILE A 36 -14.71 10.93 -9.79
C ILE A 36 -14.11 10.24 -11.02
N SER A 37 -13.39 9.14 -10.83
CA SER A 37 -12.71 8.43 -11.91
C SER A 37 -13.67 7.79 -12.91
N ARG A 38 -14.85 7.36 -12.45
CA ARG A 38 -15.83 6.68 -13.31
C ARG A 38 -16.80 7.63 -13.97
N TYR A 39 -17.35 8.60 -13.23
CA TYR A 39 -18.51 9.42 -13.67
C TYR A 39 -18.22 10.91 -13.82
N ARG A 40 -16.97 11.36 -13.61
CA ARG A 40 -16.57 12.77 -13.80
C ARG A 40 -15.33 12.91 -14.72
N LYS A 41 -15.24 12.01 -15.71
CA LYS A 41 -14.09 11.91 -16.63
C LYS A 41 -13.85 13.20 -17.42
N GLU A 42 -14.89 13.89 -17.82
CA GLU A 42 -14.80 15.15 -18.56
C GLU A 42 -14.15 16.24 -17.69
N ARG A 43 -14.51 16.30 -16.42
CA ARG A 43 -13.94 17.28 -15.47
C ARG A 43 -12.49 16.97 -15.11
N THR A 44 -12.06 15.71 -15.17
CA THR A 44 -10.71 15.27 -14.78
C THR A 44 -9.80 14.91 -15.96
N GLY A 45 -10.35 14.89 -17.19
CA GLY A 45 -9.60 14.46 -18.38
C GLY A 45 -9.28 12.97 -18.37
N GLY A 46 -10.10 12.16 -17.68
CA GLY A 46 -10.00 10.69 -17.68
C GLY A 46 -8.93 10.13 -16.72
N LEU A 47 -8.66 10.82 -15.62
CA LEU A 47 -7.79 10.28 -14.54
C LEU A 47 -8.38 8.99 -13.99
N ASP A 48 -7.51 8.02 -13.73
CA ASP A 48 -7.87 6.76 -13.09
C ASP A 48 -7.95 6.87 -11.55
N ASP A 49 -8.40 5.79 -10.89
CA ASP A 49 -8.56 5.73 -9.43
C ASP A 49 -7.25 6.03 -8.69
N GLU A 50 -6.12 5.55 -9.21
CA GLU A 50 -4.81 5.73 -8.58
C GLU A 50 -4.34 7.19 -8.68
N GLN A 51 -4.50 7.80 -9.84
CA GLN A 51 -4.17 9.21 -10.05
C GLN A 51 -5.05 10.12 -9.17
N VAL A 52 -6.35 9.86 -9.11
CA VAL A 52 -7.29 10.61 -8.27
C VAL A 52 -6.97 10.42 -6.77
N ALA A 53 -6.65 9.19 -6.33
CA ALA A 53 -6.23 8.90 -4.97
C ALA A 53 -4.93 9.63 -4.59
N ASN A 54 -3.94 9.66 -5.49
CA ASN A 54 -2.69 10.39 -5.27
C ASN A 54 -2.92 11.89 -5.17
N ILE A 55 -3.78 12.48 -6.00
CA ILE A 55 -4.15 13.91 -5.88
C ILE A 55 -4.81 14.15 -4.51
N ARG A 56 -5.71 13.28 -4.05
CA ARG A 56 -6.34 13.38 -2.72
C ARG A 56 -5.29 13.37 -1.62
N HIS A 57 -4.41 12.38 -1.63
CA HIS A 57 -3.33 12.24 -0.64
C HIS A 57 -2.49 13.54 -0.53
N TRP A 58 -2.00 14.06 -1.66
CA TRP A 58 -1.19 15.28 -1.65
C TRP A 58 -1.99 16.52 -1.26
N THR A 59 -3.27 16.58 -1.60
CA THR A 59 -4.16 17.65 -1.13
C THR A 59 -4.23 17.66 0.39
N ASP A 60 -4.42 16.49 1.01
CA ASP A 60 -4.49 16.36 2.48
C ASP A 60 -3.13 16.68 3.13
N VAL A 61 -2.00 16.26 2.53
CA VAL A 61 -0.65 16.63 2.98
C VAL A 61 -0.45 18.15 2.99
N PHE A 62 -0.89 18.85 1.97
CA PHE A 62 -0.76 20.32 1.93
C PHE A 62 -1.74 21.03 2.85
N ILE A 63 -2.90 20.48 3.12
CA ILE A 63 -3.80 21.01 4.17
C ILE A 63 -3.12 20.94 5.55
N GLU A 64 -2.49 19.83 5.89
CA GLU A 64 -1.75 19.69 7.15
C GLU A 64 -0.50 20.59 7.17
N MET A 65 0.19 20.74 6.04
CA MET A 65 1.32 21.68 5.91
C MET A 65 0.89 23.12 6.18
N GLU A 66 -0.26 23.59 5.67
CA GLU A 66 -0.77 24.93 5.95
C GLU A 66 -1.08 25.15 7.43
N LYS A 67 -1.66 24.14 8.11
CA LYS A 67 -1.84 24.18 9.57
C LYS A 67 -0.50 24.33 10.31
N ARG A 68 0.52 23.56 9.85
CA ARG A 68 1.87 23.62 10.42
C ARG A 68 2.52 25.00 10.19
N LYS A 69 2.43 25.56 8.98
CA LYS A 69 2.91 26.91 8.67
C LYS A 69 2.28 27.96 9.56
N ALA A 70 0.96 27.92 9.73
CA ALA A 70 0.25 28.85 10.60
C ALA A 70 0.76 28.78 12.05
N SER A 71 0.98 27.59 12.59
CA SER A 71 1.54 27.39 13.92
C SER A 71 2.97 27.93 14.04
N ILE A 72 3.81 27.72 13.04
CA ILE A 72 5.20 28.21 12.98
C ILE A 72 5.20 29.74 12.95
N LEU A 73 4.43 30.36 12.05
CA LEU A 73 4.33 31.83 11.94
C LEU A 73 3.88 32.46 13.25
N ALA A 74 2.85 31.92 13.90
CA ALA A 74 2.37 32.41 15.20
C ALA A 74 3.46 32.31 16.28
N THR A 75 4.25 31.23 16.30
CA THR A 75 5.36 31.06 17.26
C THR A 75 6.47 32.08 17.05
N ILE A 76 6.89 32.32 15.79
CA ILE A 76 7.96 33.26 15.46
C ILE A 76 7.48 34.71 15.72
N GLU A 77 6.23 35.03 15.41
CA GLU A 77 5.63 36.33 15.65
C GLU A 77 5.56 36.65 17.16
N SER A 78 5.19 35.67 17.99
CA SER A 78 5.19 35.83 19.46
C SER A 78 6.57 36.16 20.03
N GLN A 79 7.66 35.76 19.33
CA GLN A 79 9.04 36.09 19.66
C GLN A 79 9.52 37.42 19.08
N GLN A 80 8.66 38.13 18.35
CA GLN A 80 8.99 39.41 17.65
C GLN A 80 10.18 39.26 16.66
N LYS A 81 10.35 38.08 16.05
CA LYS A 81 11.45 37.76 15.12
C LYS A 81 11.00 37.50 13.69
N LEU A 82 9.71 37.68 13.38
CA LEU A 82 9.17 37.42 12.06
C LEU A 82 9.46 38.61 11.13
N THR A 83 10.35 38.41 10.15
CA THR A 83 10.62 39.35 9.07
C THR A 83 9.71 39.09 7.86
N PRO A 84 9.51 40.09 6.97
CA PRO A 84 8.72 39.90 5.74
C PRO A 84 9.31 38.79 4.84
N GLU A 85 10.65 38.70 4.74
CA GLU A 85 11.37 37.71 3.94
C GLU A 85 11.16 36.32 4.50
N LEU A 86 11.26 36.14 5.82
CA LEU A 86 11.04 34.86 6.49
C LEU A 86 9.58 34.39 6.36
N ARG A 87 8.63 35.34 6.49
CA ARG A 87 7.21 35.06 6.25
C ARG A 87 6.99 34.53 4.82
N ALA A 88 7.53 35.23 3.82
CA ALA A 88 7.41 34.82 2.44
C ALA A 88 8.08 33.46 2.17
N ALA A 89 9.24 33.19 2.76
CA ALA A 89 9.92 31.90 2.65
C ALA A 89 9.07 30.75 3.22
N ILE A 90 8.47 30.95 4.41
CA ILE A 90 7.61 29.94 5.04
C ILE A 90 6.32 29.74 4.23
N GLU A 91 5.66 30.80 3.79
CA GLU A 91 4.40 30.70 3.03
C GLU A 91 4.57 30.01 1.68
N ASN A 92 5.69 30.21 1.01
CA ASN A 92 5.99 29.61 -0.29
C ASN A 92 6.70 28.24 -0.22
N CYS A 93 7.05 27.76 0.97
CA CYS A 93 7.70 26.46 1.13
C CYS A 93 6.73 25.33 0.81
N VAL A 94 7.16 24.35 0.01
CA VAL A 94 6.41 23.13 -0.34
C VAL A 94 7.06 21.84 0.20
N ASN A 95 8.21 21.98 0.86
CA ASN A 95 8.97 20.86 1.41
C ASN A 95 8.93 20.89 2.94
N ALA A 96 8.51 19.80 3.57
CA ALA A 96 8.36 19.72 5.02
C ALA A 96 9.71 19.86 5.76
N ASN A 97 10.81 19.31 5.21
CA ASN A 97 12.13 19.42 5.83
C ASN A 97 12.67 20.85 5.76
N GLU A 98 12.48 21.51 4.60
CA GLU A 98 12.85 22.91 4.43
C GLU A 98 12.02 23.83 5.38
N LEU A 99 10.74 23.55 5.53
CA LEU A 99 9.89 24.27 6.47
C LEU A 99 10.38 24.13 7.92
N GLU A 100 10.75 22.94 8.34
CA GLU A 100 11.31 22.71 9.68
C GLU A 100 12.67 23.35 9.85
N ASP A 101 13.52 23.42 8.82
CA ASP A 101 14.79 24.14 8.86
C ASP A 101 14.61 25.67 9.04
N LEU A 102 13.64 26.25 8.34
CA LEU A 102 13.30 27.67 8.52
C LEU A 102 12.82 27.96 9.94
N TYR A 103 12.17 26.99 10.57
CA TYR A 103 11.68 27.09 11.94
C TYR A 103 12.73 26.78 13.00
N LEU A 104 13.76 25.99 12.69
CA LEU A 104 14.73 25.44 13.65
C LEU A 104 15.41 26.48 14.56
N PRO A 105 15.83 27.68 14.07
CA PRO A 105 16.40 28.74 14.91
C PRO A 105 15.42 29.31 15.95
N PHE A 106 14.13 29.21 15.71
CA PHE A 106 13.07 29.80 16.54
C PHE A 106 12.35 28.78 17.44
N ARG A 107 12.68 27.50 17.25
CA ARG A 107 12.04 26.42 18.02
C ARG A 107 12.44 26.51 19.49
N PRO A 108 11.51 26.42 20.44
CA PRO A 108 11.82 26.35 21.87
C PRO A 108 12.78 25.17 22.16
N LYS A 109 13.91 25.46 22.78
CA LYS A 109 14.98 24.49 23.01
C LYS A 109 15.08 24.14 24.49
N ARG A 110 15.57 22.93 24.77
CA ARG A 110 16.09 22.59 26.10
C ARG A 110 17.38 23.37 26.32
N ARG A 111 17.81 23.50 27.58
CA ARG A 111 19.07 24.20 27.94
C ARG A 111 20.26 23.47 27.29
N THR A 112 20.86 24.12 26.27
CA THR A 112 22.02 23.62 25.51
C THR A 112 23.32 24.25 26.03
N ARG A 113 24.50 23.71 25.57
CA ARG A 113 25.79 24.36 25.85
C ARG A 113 25.81 25.80 25.35
N ALA A 114 25.30 26.06 24.17
CA ALA A 114 25.19 27.39 23.59
C ALA A 114 24.26 28.32 24.44
N THR A 115 23.16 27.80 24.96
CA THR A 115 22.28 28.55 25.86
C THR A 115 23.04 28.96 27.14
N ILE A 116 23.79 28.02 27.74
CA ILE A 116 24.61 28.30 28.93
C ILE A 116 25.68 29.37 28.62
N ALA A 117 26.32 29.27 27.46
CA ALA A 117 27.31 30.26 27.04
C ALA A 117 26.68 31.65 26.79
N LYS A 118 25.47 31.72 26.22
CA LYS A 118 24.73 32.98 26.07
C LYS A 118 24.33 33.58 27.41
N GLU A 119 23.86 32.77 28.37
CA GLU A 119 23.54 33.18 29.75
C GLU A 119 24.80 33.67 30.52
N ALA A 120 26.00 33.23 30.10
CA ALA A 120 27.27 33.71 30.61
C ALA A 120 27.77 34.99 29.91
N GLY A 121 27.02 35.51 28.94
CA GLY A 121 27.33 36.76 28.24
C GLY A 121 28.31 36.62 27.09
N LEU A 122 28.53 35.42 26.53
CA LEU A 122 29.54 35.14 25.48
C LEU A 122 29.04 35.36 24.05
N GLU A 123 27.76 35.72 23.86
CA GLU A 123 27.17 35.92 22.53
C GLU A 123 27.91 37.03 21.71
N PRO A 124 28.24 38.21 22.31
CA PRO A 124 29.00 39.23 21.56
C PRO A 124 30.41 38.79 21.15
N LEU A 125 31.07 37.90 21.91
CA LEU A 125 32.35 37.32 21.53
C LEU A 125 32.17 36.38 20.32
N ALA A 126 31.16 35.54 20.39
CA ALA A 126 30.78 34.62 19.28
C ALA A 126 30.44 35.39 18.01
N ASP A 127 29.73 36.52 18.09
CA ASP A 127 29.40 37.39 16.98
C ASP A 127 30.64 37.97 16.33
N LYS A 128 31.56 38.54 17.11
CA LYS A 128 32.85 39.09 16.62
C LYS A 128 33.70 38.01 15.95
N MET A 129 33.74 36.81 16.51
CA MET A 129 34.45 35.67 15.90
C MET A 129 33.80 35.27 14.60
N TYR A 130 32.49 35.20 14.56
CA TYR A 130 31.71 34.79 13.39
C TYR A 130 31.80 35.77 12.24
N GLU A 131 31.84 37.09 12.52
CA GLU A 131 31.90 38.17 11.54
C GLU A 131 33.35 38.60 11.19
N VAL A 132 34.38 37.93 11.74
CA VAL A 132 35.80 38.25 11.53
C VAL A 132 36.17 39.67 12.03
N ASN A 133 35.44 40.19 13.02
CA ASN A 133 35.67 41.53 13.59
C ASN A 133 36.62 41.53 14.79
N VAL A 134 37.67 40.65 14.74
CA VAL A 134 38.64 40.51 15.85
C VAL A 134 40.07 40.59 15.32
N ARG A 135 40.86 41.58 15.81
CA ARG A 135 42.30 41.73 15.51
C ARG A 135 43.19 40.90 16.42
N ASN A 136 42.87 40.86 17.71
CA ASN A 136 43.57 40.06 18.72
C ASN A 136 42.52 39.26 19.53
N LEU A 137 42.45 37.96 19.30
CA LEU A 137 41.44 37.10 19.84
C LEU A 137 41.55 36.93 21.36
N ASP A 138 42.78 36.81 21.89
CA ASP A 138 42.99 36.63 23.34
C ASP A 138 42.64 37.90 24.11
N ALA A 139 43.03 39.06 23.61
CA ALA A 139 42.69 40.33 24.21
C ALA A 139 41.17 40.61 24.17
N GLU A 140 40.51 40.14 23.13
CA GLU A 140 39.04 40.26 23.04
C GLU A 140 38.33 39.28 24.00
N ALA A 141 38.75 38.02 24.02
CA ALA A 141 38.19 37.00 24.87
C ALA A 141 38.37 37.29 26.40
N ALA A 142 39.52 37.91 26.75
CA ALA A 142 39.79 38.34 28.11
C ALA A 142 38.75 39.30 28.69
N LYS A 143 38.07 40.10 27.85
CA LYS A 143 37.00 41.03 28.28
C LYS A 143 35.72 40.31 28.75
N PHE A 144 35.59 39.05 28.44
CA PHE A 144 34.40 38.23 28.78
C PHE A 144 34.65 37.29 29.95
N VAL A 145 35.81 37.27 30.55
CA VAL A 145 36.12 36.54 31.79
C VAL A 145 35.33 37.18 32.93
N ASN A 146 34.54 36.38 33.63
CA ASN A 146 33.68 36.81 34.73
C ASN A 146 33.41 35.62 35.70
N ASP A 147 32.60 35.80 36.74
CA ASP A 147 32.31 34.78 37.74
C ASP A 147 31.76 33.45 37.17
N LYS A 148 31.21 33.51 35.93
CA LYS A 148 30.68 32.34 35.22
C LYS A 148 31.65 31.80 34.18
N VAL A 149 32.70 32.55 33.83
CA VAL A 149 33.65 32.23 32.77
C VAL A 149 35.09 32.38 33.36
N ALA A 150 35.69 31.25 33.74
CA ALA A 150 36.87 31.20 34.57
C ALA A 150 38.13 31.82 33.93
N ASP A 151 38.30 31.65 32.61
CA ASP A 151 39.48 32.09 31.87
C ASP A 151 39.18 32.34 30.37
N ILE A 152 40.19 32.72 29.63
CA ILE A 152 40.14 32.97 28.19
C ILE A 152 39.71 31.71 27.40
N ASP A 153 40.22 30.54 27.82
CA ASP A 153 39.93 29.29 27.11
C ASP A 153 38.47 28.89 27.28
N ALA A 154 37.91 29.13 28.50
CA ALA A 154 36.49 28.96 28.79
C ALA A 154 35.62 29.94 27.96
N ALA A 155 36.04 31.19 27.81
CA ALA A 155 35.37 32.17 26.98
C ALA A 155 35.33 31.74 25.51
N LEU A 156 36.46 31.29 24.97
CA LEU A 156 36.58 30.78 23.61
C LEU A 156 35.79 29.49 23.42
N ALA A 157 35.77 28.59 24.41
CA ALA A 157 34.97 27.36 24.36
C ALA A 157 33.45 27.66 24.29
N GLY A 158 32.95 28.58 25.11
CA GLY A 158 31.55 28.99 25.07
C GLY A 158 31.18 29.70 23.75
N ALA A 159 32.08 30.56 23.22
CA ALA A 159 31.87 31.17 21.91
C ALA A 159 31.82 30.12 20.78
N ARG A 160 32.66 29.07 20.82
CA ARG A 160 32.58 27.93 19.88
C ARG A 160 31.30 27.20 19.97
N ASP A 161 30.76 26.94 21.17
CA ASP A 161 29.48 26.26 21.37
C ASP A 161 28.31 27.06 20.73
N ILE A 162 28.34 28.39 20.81
CA ILE A 162 27.35 29.27 20.18
C ILE A 162 27.47 29.20 18.65
N ILE A 163 28.71 29.26 18.12
CA ILE A 163 28.96 29.19 16.67
C ILE A 163 28.57 27.82 16.14
N ALA A 164 28.87 26.74 16.84
CA ALA A 164 28.51 25.38 16.46
C ALA A 164 26.99 25.20 16.37
N GLU A 165 26.22 25.74 17.34
CA GLU A 165 24.76 25.72 17.27
C GLU A 165 24.23 26.49 16.08
N ARG A 166 24.72 27.71 15.80
CA ARG A 166 24.31 28.51 14.63
C ARG A 166 24.58 27.79 13.31
N LEU A 167 25.73 27.11 13.19
CA LEU A 167 26.04 26.32 12.01
C LEU A 167 25.07 25.15 11.84
N SER A 168 24.74 24.49 12.93
CA SER A 168 23.83 23.34 12.91
C SER A 168 22.38 23.72 12.54
N GLU A 169 22.00 24.97 12.73
CA GLU A 169 20.68 25.54 12.43
C GLU A 169 20.62 26.23 11.06
N SER A 170 21.76 26.36 10.38
CA SER A 170 21.79 26.97 9.05
C SER A 170 21.17 26.06 8.00
N ALA A 171 20.06 26.48 7.41
CA ALA A 171 19.39 25.74 6.32
C ALA A 171 20.36 25.43 5.16
N LYS A 172 21.25 26.37 4.79
CA LYS A 172 22.26 26.18 3.76
C LYS A 172 23.27 25.07 4.11
N VAL A 173 23.76 25.05 5.36
CA VAL A 173 24.69 24.02 5.83
C VAL A 173 24.01 22.65 5.82
N ARG A 174 22.79 22.59 6.31
CA ARG A 174 21.99 21.36 6.32
C ARG A 174 21.74 20.82 4.91
N GLU A 175 21.31 21.68 3.97
CA GLU A 175 21.08 21.27 2.58
C GLU A 175 22.36 20.79 1.88
N THR A 176 23.49 21.46 2.12
CA THR A 176 24.79 21.00 1.61
C THR A 176 25.12 19.58 2.10
N LEU A 177 24.92 19.29 3.39
CA LEU A 177 25.16 17.97 3.96
C LEU A 177 24.15 16.93 3.46
N ARG A 178 22.85 17.26 3.34
CA ARG A 178 21.87 16.38 2.73
C ARG A 178 22.28 15.94 1.33
N GLY A 179 22.71 16.90 0.50
CA GLY A 179 23.20 16.60 -0.84
C GLY A 179 24.39 15.62 -0.84
N ILE A 180 25.31 15.77 0.10
CA ILE A 180 26.44 14.84 0.27
C ILE A 180 25.91 13.47 0.74
N PHE A 181 25.10 13.39 1.79
CA PHE A 181 24.66 12.15 2.41
C PHE A 181 23.79 11.31 1.48
N ARG A 182 22.90 11.91 0.67
CA ARG A 182 22.07 11.22 -0.33
C ARG A 182 22.89 10.46 -1.37
N THR A 183 24.15 10.85 -1.61
CA THR A 183 25.05 10.16 -2.56
C THR A 183 25.92 9.09 -1.91
N ARG A 184 25.85 8.93 -0.59
CA ARG A 184 26.68 7.99 0.16
C ARG A 184 26.07 6.60 0.23
N ARG A 185 26.81 5.72 0.88
CA ARG A 185 26.40 4.33 1.08
C ARG A 185 25.70 4.18 2.43
N VAL A 186 24.67 3.40 2.46
CA VAL A 186 24.16 2.84 3.71
C VAL A 186 25.00 1.62 4.08
N VAL A 187 25.38 1.52 5.34
CA VAL A 187 26.22 0.45 5.89
C VAL A 187 25.48 -0.19 7.05
N SER A 188 25.42 -1.51 7.06
CA SER A 188 24.88 -2.31 8.16
C SER A 188 25.98 -3.18 8.73
N LYS A 189 26.09 -3.22 10.07
CA LYS A 189 27.03 -4.06 10.82
C LYS A 189 26.32 -4.80 11.95
N ALA A 190 26.69 -6.06 12.17
CA ALA A 190 26.19 -6.80 13.32
C ALA A 190 26.64 -6.17 14.64
N THR A 191 25.72 -6.00 15.58
CA THR A 191 26.02 -5.69 16.96
C THR A 191 26.65 -6.90 17.67
N LYS A 192 27.14 -6.72 18.90
CA LYS A 192 27.64 -7.85 19.67
C LYS A 192 26.54 -8.89 19.92
N SER A 193 25.36 -8.44 20.34
CA SER A 193 24.18 -9.30 20.54
C SER A 193 23.71 -9.98 19.24
N GLY A 194 23.80 -9.31 18.11
CA GLY A 194 23.45 -9.87 16.80
C GLY A 194 24.37 -11.01 16.37
N ARG A 195 25.65 -10.97 16.73
CA ARG A 195 26.58 -12.06 16.41
C ARG A 195 26.38 -13.31 17.28
N GLU A 196 25.87 -13.12 18.50
CA GLU A 196 25.72 -14.18 19.51
C GLU A 196 24.31 -14.83 19.46
N SER A 197 23.32 -14.17 18.85
CA SER A 197 21.93 -14.63 18.82
C SER A 197 21.64 -15.57 17.64
N ALA A 198 21.01 -16.72 17.91
CA ALA A 198 20.49 -17.61 16.88
C ALA A 198 19.38 -16.95 16.05
N ASP A 199 18.53 -16.14 16.66
CA ASP A 199 17.43 -15.43 15.96
C ASP A 199 17.93 -14.36 14.99
N ALA A 200 19.14 -13.84 15.21
CA ALA A 200 19.77 -12.87 14.33
C ALA A 200 20.32 -13.49 13.03
N GLN A 201 20.45 -14.83 12.94
CA GLN A 201 21.01 -15.50 11.77
C GLN A 201 20.22 -15.23 10.49
N LYS A 202 18.92 -14.98 10.58
CA LYS A 202 18.09 -14.55 9.44
C LYS A 202 18.54 -13.23 8.82
N PHE A 203 19.33 -12.42 9.54
CA PHE A 203 19.94 -11.17 9.08
C PHE A 203 21.42 -11.31 8.71
N GLN A 204 21.98 -12.52 8.68
CA GLN A 204 23.43 -12.76 8.42
C GLN A 204 23.92 -12.07 7.15
N GLY A 205 23.10 -11.99 6.10
CA GLY A 205 23.43 -11.28 4.86
C GLY A 205 23.68 -9.78 5.03
N TYR A 206 23.29 -9.20 6.20
CA TYR A 206 23.44 -7.79 6.53
C TYR A 206 24.44 -7.52 7.68
N PHE A 207 25.15 -8.55 8.16
CA PHE A 207 26.13 -8.40 9.26
C PHE A 207 27.34 -7.56 8.90
N ASP A 208 27.66 -7.50 7.61
CA ASP A 208 28.68 -6.60 7.05
C ASP A 208 28.24 -6.26 5.61
N TYR A 209 27.31 -5.31 5.50
CA TYR A 209 26.69 -4.98 4.21
C TYR A 209 26.81 -3.49 3.90
N SER A 210 27.04 -3.17 2.63
CA SER A 210 27.14 -1.79 2.17
C SER A 210 26.63 -1.65 0.74
N GLU A 211 25.73 -0.67 0.51
CA GLU A 211 25.16 -0.37 -0.80
C GLU A 211 24.94 1.14 -0.97
N PRO A 212 25.08 1.72 -2.19
CA PRO A 212 24.73 3.12 -2.42
C PRO A 212 23.27 3.40 -2.05
N LEU A 213 23.01 4.43 -1.23
CA LEU A 213 21.67 4.79 -0.78
C LEU A 213 20.70 5.05 -1.94
N SER A 214 21.19 5.63 -3.04
CA SER A 214 20.42 5.93 -4.24
C SER A 214 19.96 4.68 -5.03
N ARG A 215 20.51 3.50 -4.74
CA ARG A 215 20.25 2.25 -5.47
C ARG A 215 19.72 1.13 -4.61
N ILE A 216 19.64 1.33 -3.28
CA ILE A 216 19.20 0.28 -2.38
C ILE A 216 17.74 -0.08 -2.64
N ALA A 217 17.47 -1.38 -2.77
CA ALA A 217 16.11 -1.86 -2.93
C ALA A 217 15.33 -1.74 -1.60
N ALA A 218 14.04 -1.38 -1.68
CA ALA A 218 13.16 -1.16 -0.54
C ALA A 218 13.21 -2.32 0.48
N HIS A 219 13.06 -3.57 0.03
CA HIS A 219 13.08 -4.75 0.90
C HIS A 219 14.39 -4.94 1.66
N ARG A 220 15.54 -4.55 1.08
CA ARG A 220 16.84 -4.63 1.77
C ARG A 220 16.97 -3.58 2.86
N LEU A 221 16.54 -2.35 2.57
CA LEU A 221 16.53 -1.29 3.57
C LEU A 221 15.59 -1.63 4.74
N LEU A 222 14.37 -2.08 4.45
CA LEU A 222 13.41 -2.49 5.47
C LEU A 222 13.94 -3.66 6.32
N ALA A 223 14.59 -4.66 5.70
CA ALA A 223 15.21 -5.76 6.43
C ALA A 223 16.32 -5.29 7.37
N MET A 224 17.19 -4.36 6.91
CA MET A 224 18.24 -3.80 7.77
C MET A 224 17.67 -2.99 8.94
N LEU A 225 16.66 -2.14 8.69
CA LEU A 225 16.01 -1.35 9.72
C LEU A 225 15.27 -2.22 10.74
N ARG A 226 14.61 -3.31 10.32
CA ARG A 226 14.03 -4.32 11.21
C ARG A 226 15.08 -4.97 12.09
N GLY A 227 16.26 -5.30 11.51
CA GLY A 227 17.39 -5.85 12.30
C GLY A 227 17.98 -4.85 13.29
N GLU A 228 17.94 -3.56 12.97
CA GLU A 228 18.37 -2.48 13.87
C GLU A 228 17.38 -2.29 15.02
N GLU A 229 16.08 -2.25 14.74
CA GLU A 229 15.02 -2.17 15.74
C GLU A 229 15.06 -3.35 16.73
N ALA A 230 15.38 -4.54 16.22
CA ALA A 230 15.60 -5.73 17.06
C ALA A 230 16.92 -5.70 17.83
N GLY A 231 17.78 -4.68 17.65
CA GLY A 231 19.06 -4.54 18.32
C GLY A 231 20.18 -5.45 17.77
N TRP A 232 19.96 -6.14 16.65
CA TRP A 232 20.95 -7.06 16.06
C TRP A 232 21.86 -6.42 15.04
N LEU A 233 21.41 -5.33 14.41
CA LEU A 233 22.18 -4.56 13.42
C LEU A 233 22.38 -3.12 13.91
N SER A 234 23.39 -2.45 13.36
CA SER A 234 23.56 -1.00 13.43
C SER A 234 23.63 -0.48 12.01
N VAL A 235 22.70 0.40 11.64
CA VAL A 235 22.57 0.95 10.28
C VAL A 235 23.03 2.41 10.29
N LYS A 236 23.93 2.75 9.41
CA LYS A 236 24.51 4.10 9.30
C LYS A 236 24.70 4.51 7.85
N ILE A 237 24.84 5.83 7.64
CA ILE A 237 25.30 6.36 6.36
C ILE A 237 26.82 6.57 6.49
N ASP A 238 27.58 5.99 5.57
CA ASP A 238 29.02 6.12 5.49
C ASP A 238 29.39 7.50 4.90
N ALA A 239 29.32 8.51 5.74
CA ALA A 239 29.75 9.86 5.40
C ALA A 239 31.17 10.07 5.96
N ASP A 240 32.12 10.32 5.08
CA ASP A 240 33.52 10.65 5.45
C ASP A 240 33.53 11.95 6.26
N ALA A 241 33.68 11.81 7.58
CA ALA A 241 33.60 12.92 8.53
C ALA A 241 34.65 14.00 8.25
N GLU A 242 35.87 13.59 7.83
CA GLU A 242 36.92 14.52 7.52
C GLU A 242 36.61 15.34 6.28
N LYS A 243 36.15 14.71 5.19
CA LYS A 243 35.73 15.39 3.98
C LYS A 243 34.54 16.32 4.21
N CYS A 244 33.55 15.91 4.97
CA CYS A 244 32.38 16.73 5.31
C CYS A 244 32.82 17.95 6.15
N GLY A 245 33.58 17.74 7.20
CA GLY A 245 34.13 18.83 8.01
C GLY A 245 35.04 19.81 7.21
N ASN A 246 35.89 19.29 6.34
CA ASN A 246 36.69 20.13 5.44
C ASN A 246 35.84 20.95 4.48
N LYS A 247 34.81 20.35 3.89
CA LYS A 247 33.89 21.06 2.98
C LYS A 247 33.16 22.19 3.71
N LEU A 248 32.59 21.91 4.88
CA LEU A 248 31.89 22.92 5.67
C LEU A 248 32.81 24.05 6.11
N TYR A 249 34.04 23.71 6.57
CA TYR A 249 35.01 24.71 6.96
C TYR A 249 35.44 25.59 5.75
N TYR A 250 35.67 24.97 4.61
CA TYR A 250 36.01 25.67 3.39
C TYR A 250 34.89 26.63 2.96
N ASP A 251 33.66 26.19 2.87
CA ASP A 251 32.52 27.01 2.48
C ASP A 251 32.32 28.18 3.46
N PHE A 252 32.42 27.89 4.75
CA PHE A 252 32.30 28.89 5.80
C PHE A 252 33.40 29.96 5.73
N CYS A 253 34.65 29.53 5.53
CA CYS A 253 35.80 30.43 5.43
C CYS A 253 35.80 31.25 4.12
N GLN A 254 35.38 30.65 2.99
CA GLN A 254 35.30 31.37 1.71
C GLN A 254 34.32 32.53 1.77
N GLU A 255 33.17 32.34 2.37
CA GLU A 255 32.15 33.39 2.50
C GLU A 255 32.64 34.57 3.34
N ARG A 256 33.51 34.35 4.34
CA ARG A 256 33.88 35.34 5.36
C ARG A 256 35.33 35.77 5.31
N ARG A 257 36.18 35.16 4.46
CA ARG A 257 37.61 35.47 4.29
C ARG A 257 38.40 35.45 5.61
N TYR A 258 38.31 34.38 6.40
CA TYR A 258 39.03 34.24 7.67
C TYR A 258 40.53 34.35 7.47
N PRO A 259 41.25 35.20 8.23
CA PRO A 259 42.70 35.25 8.22
C PRO A 259 43.28 33.97 8.84
N ALA A 260 44.44 33.53 8.40
CA ALA A 260 45.19 32.46 9.05
C ALA A 260 45.55 32.83 10.50
N GLY A 261 45.57 31.85 11.41
CA GLY A 261 45.97 32.03 12.82
C GLY A 261 44.91 31.55 13.80
N LYS A 262 45.03 31.97 15.04
CA LYS A 262 44.24 31.46 16.18
C LYS A 262 42.75 31.57 15.96
N LEU A 263 42.23 32.59 15.30
CA LEU A 263 40.81 32.71 14.98
C LEU A 263 40.35 31.58 14.03
N ALA A 264 41.11 31.30 12.98
CA ALA A 264 40.81 30.23 12.04
C ALA A 264 40.82 28.84 12.74
N GLU A 265 41.74 28.63 13.67
CA GLU A 265 41.79 27.39 14.48
C GLU A 265 40.56 27.25 15.34
N GLN A 266 40.12 28.31 16.03
CA GLN A 266 38.91 28.29 16.84
C GLN A 266 37.63 28.02 16.01
N ILE A 267 37.55 28.61 14.83
CA ILE A 267 36.46 28.37 13.88
C ILE A 267 36.52 26.93 13.39
N ARG A 268 37.68 26.38 13.07
CA ARG A 268 37.83 24.97 12.70
C ARG A 268 37.27 24.03 13.78
N MET A 269 37.64 24.29 15.05
CA MET A 269 37.16 23.54 16.19
C MET A 269 35.62 23.63 16.34
N ALA A 270 35.06 24.81 16.11
CA ALA A 270 33.59 25.01 16.15
C ALA A 270 32.87 24.25 15.02
N VAL A 271 33.43 24.26 13.79
CA VAL A 271 32.89 23.51 12.64
C VAL A 271 32.97 22.00 12.89
N ASP A 272 34.08 21.49 13.40
CA ASP A 272 34.30 20.09 13.68
C ASP A 272 33.32 19.60 14.79
N ASP A 273 33.10 20.41 15.83
CA ASP A 273 32.12 20.13 16.88
C ASP A 273 30.68 20.18 16.35
N ALA A 274 30.35 21.21 15.56
CA ALA A 274 29.05 21.31 14.91
C ALA A 274 28.75 20.07 14.06
N TYR A 275 29.71 19.63 13.25
CA TYR A 275 29.56 18.45 12.42
C TYR A 275 29.33 17.18 13.25
N LYS A 276 30.31 16.83 14.09
CA LYS A 276 30.33 15.55 14.80
C LYS A 276 29.20 15.40 15.83
N ARG A 277 28.90 16.46 16.57
CA ARG A 277 27.96 16.41 17.69
C ARG A 277 26.53 16.73 17.30
N LEU A 278 26.31 17.64 16.33
CA LEU A 278 24.98 18.16 16.01
C LEU A 278 24.49 17.75 14.63
N LEU A 279 25.31 17.98 13.58
CA LEU A 279 24.87 17.81 12.19
C LEU A 279 24.86 16.35 11.74
N GLU A 280 25.94 15.61 11.92
CA GLU A 280 26.06 14.22 11.47
C GLU A 280 24.96 13.31 12.03
N PRO A 281 24.67 13.30 13.36
CA PRO A 281 23.59 12.48 13.90
C PRO A 281 22.21 12.92 13.38
N SER A 282 21.98 14.24 13.31
CA SER A 282 20.69 14.79 12.84
C SER A 282 20.44 14.49 11.36
N ILE A 283 21.42 14.75 10.49
CA ILE A 283 21.29 14.52 9.04
C ILE A 283 21.22 13.01 8.73
N THR A 284 22.00 12.17 9.45
CA THR A 284 21.90 10.71 9.31
C THR A 284 20.48 10.22 9.57
N THR A 285 19.89 10.64 10.70
CA THR A 285 18.51 10.26 11.07
C THR A 285 17.52 10.75 10.03
N GLU A 286 17.66 11.97 9.55
CA GLU A 286 16.78 12.57 8.55
C GLU A 286 16.85 11.81 7.21
N ILE A 287 18.05 11.56 6.70
CA ILE A 287 18.24 10.89 5.40
C ILE A 287 17.82 9.41 5.46
N LEU A 288 18.06 8.71 6.59
CA LEU A 288 17.53 7.35 6.78
C LEU A 288 16.01 7.34 6.84
N LYS A 289 15.38 8.36 7.45
CA LYS A 289 13.94 8.52 7.47
C LYS A 289 13.38 8.78 6.07
N GLU A 290 13.99 9.66 5.27
CA GLU A 290 13.62 9.89 3.87
C GLU A 290 13.71 8.59 3.05
N ALA A 291 14.81 7.85 3.21
CA ALA A 291 15.02 6.59 2.52
C ALA A 291 13.97 5.53 2.94
N LYS A 292 13.63 5.46 4.24
CA LYS A 292 12.57 4.60 4.74
C LYS A 292 11.21 4.99 4.16
N GLN A 293 10.85 6.26 4.16
CA GLN A 293 9.59 6.73 3.58
C GLN A 293 9.44 6.34 2.12
N LYS A 294 10.51 6.46 1.33
CA LYS A 294 10.52 5.99 -0.06
C LYS A 294 10.35 4.47 -0.14
N ALA A 295 11.07 3.71 0.68
CA ALA A 295 10.96 2.26 0.71
C ALA A 295 9.55 1.79 1.13
N ASP A 296 8.92 2.50 2.07
CA ASP A 296 7.53 2.27 2.48
C ASP A 296 6.58 2.47 1.30
N GLN A 297 6.67 3.61 0.61
CA GLN A 297 5.84 3.93 -0.56
C GLN A 297 5.98 2.89 -1.67
N ASP A 298 7.23 2.56 -2.06
CA ASP A 298 7.51 1.56 -3.10
C ASP A 298 6.92 0.18 -2.73
N SER A 299 6.99 -0.21 -1.45
CA SER A 299 6.45 -1.48 -0.96
C SER A 299 4.92 -1.47 -0.88
N ILE A 300 4.32 -0.39 -0.40
CA ILE A 300 2.86 -0.24 -0.24
C ILE A 300 2.15 -0.28 -1.60
N VAL A 301 2.76 0.27 -2.65
CA VAL A 301 2.22 0.13 -4.02
C VAL A 301 2.11 -1.34 -4.42
N VAL A 302 3.18 -2.13 -4.20
CA VAL A 302 3.16 -3.58 -4.50
C VAL A 302 2.12 -4.31 -3.66
N PHE A 303 1.97 -3.97 -2.37
CA PHE A 303 0.96 -4.59 -1.49
C PHE A 303 -0.45 -4.27 -1.94
N GLY A 304 -0.72 -3.05 -2.40
CA GLY A 304 -2.00 -2.68 -3.01
C GLY A 304 -2.31 -3.51 -4.27
N GLU A 305 -1.33 -3.69 -5.15
CA GLU A 305 -1.50 -4.53 -6.35
C GLU A 305 -1.72 -6.01 -5.99
N ASN A 306 -1.01 -6.55 -5.00
CA ASN A 306 -1.24 -7.92 -4.52
C ASN A 306 -2.65 -8.08 -3.94
N LEU A 307 -3.12 -7.12 -3.13
CA LEU A 307 -4.49 -7.14 -2.60
C LEU A 307 -5.52 -7.08 -3.74
N LYS A 308 -5.33 -6.20 -4.71
CA LYS A 308 -6.22 -6.08 -5.88
C LYS A 308 -6.36 -7.41 -6.62
N GLN A 309 -5.25 -8.11 -6.81
CA GLN A 309 -5.26 -9.41 -7.47
C GLN A 309 -5.99 -10.48 -6.66
N LEU A 310 -5.84 -10.47 -5.31
CA LEU A 310 -6.60 -11.37 -4.43
C LEU A 310 -8.11 -11.11 -4.51
N LEU A 311 -8.51 -9.84 -4.44
CA LEU A 311 -9.92 -9.44 -4.46
C LEU A 311 -10.59 -9.70 -5.82
N LEU A 312 -9.84 -9.49 -6.92
CA LEU A 312 -10.32 -9.69 -8.28
C LEU A 312 -10.00 -11.08 -8.84
N ALA A 313 -9.62 -12.04 -7.97
CA ALA A 313 -9.43 -13.42 -8.40
C ALA A 313 -10.74 -14.01 -8.97
N SER A 314 -10.59 -14.95 -9.88
CA SER A 314 -11.67 -15.52 -10.68
C SER A 314 -12.68 -16.30 -9.83
N PRO A 315 -13.97 -15.90 -9.74
CA PRO A 315 -14.97 -16.64 -8.99
C PRO A 315 -15.45 -17.86 -9.79
N VAL A 316 -15.82 -18.94 -9.08
CA VAL A 316 -16.59 -20.03 -9.72
C VAL A 316 -18.08 -19.73 -9.79
N GLY A 317 -18.54 -18.69 -9.08
CA GLY A 317 -19.94 -18.26 -9.01
C GLY A 317 -20.80 -19.10 -8.08
N GLN A 318 -22.11 -19.02 -8.27
CA GLN A 318 -23.12 -19.71 -7.46
C GLN A 318 -23.17 -21.22 -7.75
N LYS A 319 -22.19 -21.96 -7.22
CA LYS A 319 -22.10 -23.42 -7.33
C LYS A 319 -22.10 -24.04 -5.96
N ARG A 320 -22.75 -25.21 -5.82
CA ARG A 320 -22.66 -26.02 -4.61
C ARG A 320 -21.22 -26.46 -4.42
N THR A 321 -20.60 -26.01 -3.34
CA THR A 321 -19.17 -26.10 -3.12
C THR A 321 -18.86 -26.90 -1.87
N MET A 322 -17.96 -27.87 -1.99
CA MET A 322 -17.31 -28.51 -0.85
C MET A 322 -16.02 -27.77 -0.55
N ALA A 323 -15.81 -27.34 0.70
CA ALA A 323 -14.53 -26.77 1.10
C ALA A 323 -13.83 -27.66 2.11
N ILE A 324 -12.51 -27.74 1.97
CA ILE A 324 -11.64 -28.56 2.81
C ILE A 324 -10.57 -27.66 3.41
N ASP A 325 -10.55 -27.58 4.74
CA ASP A 325 -9.45 -27.01 5.52
C ASP A 325 -8.50 -28.16 5.90
N PRO A 326 -7.31 -28.28 5.23
CA PRO A 326 -6.43 -29.40 5.40
C PRO A 326 -5.78 -29.46 6.79
N GLY A 327 -5.50 -30.67 7.29
CA GLY A 327 -4.77 -30.82 8.55
C GLY A 327 -4.34 -32.25 8.84
N PHE A 328 -3.13 -32.40 9.42
CA PHE A 328 -2.60 -33.73 9.79
C PHE A 328 -3.21 -34.24 11.10
N ARG A 329 -2.96 -33.57 12.22
CA ARG A 329 -3.32 -34.06 13.56
C ARG A 329 -4.83 -33.96 13.83
N ASN A 330 -5.42 -32.84 13.49
CA ASN A 330 -6.82 -32.52 13.77
C ASN A 330 -7.77 -32.99 12.65
N GLY A 331 -7.23 -33.65 11.61
CA GLY A 331 -7.96 -34.09 10.44
C GLY A 331 -8.29 -32.94 9.48
N CYS A 332 -8.82 -33.28 8.31
CA CYS A 332 -9.34 -32.34 7.33
C CYS A 332 -10.78 -31.99 7.67
N LYS A 333 -11.07 -30.71 7.88
CA LYS A 333 -12.43 -30.23 8.12
C LYS A 333 -13.09 -30.00 6.77
N ILE A 334 -14.22 -30.62 6.55
CA ILE A 334 -15.00 -30.54 5.33
C ILE A 334 -16.30 -29.82 5.62
N VAL A 335 -16.67 -28.89 4.78
CA VAL A 335 -17.99 -28.24 4.78
C VAL A 335 -18.59 -28.35 3.40
N CYS A 336 -19.91 -28.52 3.34
CA CYS A 336 -20.69 -28.45 2.12
C CYS A 336 -21.52 -27.16 2.15
N LEU A 337 -21.41 -26.35 1.10
CA LEU A 337 -22.13 -25.10 0.93
C LEU A 337 -23.14 -25.24 -0.23
N ASP A 338 -24.29 -24.62 -0.08
CA ASP A 338 -25.27 -24.48 -1.17
C ASP A 338 -24.81 -23.38 -2.18
N GLU A 339 -25.63 -23.13 -3.18
CA GLU A 339 -25.38 -22.11 -4.22
C GLU A 339 -25.35 -20.67 -3.70
N ASN A 340 -25.83 -20.42 -2.49
CA ASN A 340 -25.80 -19.11 -1.82
C ASN A 340 -24.65 -18.99 -0.84
N GLY A 341 -23.84 -20.05 -0.67
CA GLY A 341 -22.75 -20.12 0.30
C GLY A 341 -23.21 -20.39 1.74
N GLU A 342 -24.45 -20.89 1.93
CA GLU A 342 -24.96 -21.31 3.23
C GLU A 342 -24.48 -22.72 3.60
N LEU A 343 -24.10 -22.91 4.86
CA LEU A 343 -23.61 -24.19 5.37
C LEU A 343 -24.74 -25.21 5.44
N VAL A 344 -24.64 -26.30 4.68
CA VAL A 344 -25.63 -27.40 4.70
C VAL A 344 -25.15 -28.64 5.43
N HIS A 345 -23.80 -28.83 5.55
CA HIS A 345 -23.23 -29.96 6.28
C HIS A 345 -21.75 -29.72 6.58
N HIS A 346 -21.26 -30.29 7.67
CA HIS A 346 -19.84 -30.36 7.98
C HIS A 346 -19.43 -31.70 8.58
N GLU A 347 -18.18 -32.13 8.35
CA GLU A 347 -17.62 -33.38 8.88
C GLU A 347 -16.06 -33.25 8.95
N ILE A 348 -15.47 -34.04 9.86
CA ILE A 348 -14.00 -34.15 9.95
C ILE A 348 -13.56 -35.54 9.48
N VAL A 349 -12.66 -35.59 8.48
CA VAL A 349 -12.08 -36.83 7.98
C VAL A 349 -10.59 -36.87 8.24
N TYR A 350 -10.03 -38.09 8.32
CA TYR A 350 -8.63 -38.32 8.68
C TYR A 350 -7.87 -39.09 7.59
N PRO A 351 -7.66 -38.55 6.40
CA PRO A 351 -6.97 -39.26 5.30
C PRO A 351 -5.45 -39.38 5.51
N HIS A 352 -4.88 -38.52 6.39
CA HIS A 352 -3.44 -38.40 6.59
C HIS A 352 -2.95 -39.02 7.90
N PRO A 353 -1.64 -39.33 8.05
CA PRO A 353 -1.04 -39.69 9.33
C PRO A 353 -1.31 -38.62 10.41
N PRO A 354 -1.43 -38.98 11.70
CA PRO A 354 -1.17 -40.31 12.26
C PRO A 354 -2.33 -41.30 12.13
N LYS A 355 -3.60 -40.86 11.92
CA LYS A 355 -4.77 -41.77 11.88
C LYS A 355 -4.86 -42.57 10.58
N ASN A 356 -4.57 -41.96 9.43
CA ASN A 356 -4.51 -42.58 8.10
C ASN A 356 -5.76 -43.42 7.73
N GLU A 357 -6.96 -42.91 7.99
CA GLU A 357 -8.24 -43.56 7.73
C GLU A 357 -8.72 -43.36 6.26
N LYS A 358 -7.85 -43.60 5.27
CA LYS A 358 -8.08 -43.26 3.85
C LYS A 358 -9.36 -43.81 3.27
N ILE A 359 -9.65 -45.11 3.49
CA ILE A 359 -10.81 -45.78 2.90
C ILE A 359 -12.12 -45.17 3.45
N LYS A 360 -12.16 -44.95 4.76
CA LYS A 360 -13.32 -44.32 5.42
C LYS A 360 -13.52 -42.89 4.93
N ALA A 361 -12.44 -42.14 4.82
CA ALA A 361 -12.45 -40.76 4.29
C ALA A 361 -12.92 -40.70 2.83
N ILE A 362 -12.49 -41.62 1.95
CA ILE A 362 -12.98 -41.72 0.56
C ILE A 362 -14.50 -41.96 0.55
N SER A 363 -14.98 -42.95 1.33
CA SER A 363 -16.41 -43.27 1.39
C SER A 363 -17.26 -42.11 1.90
N SER A 364 -16.78 -41.40 2.95
CA SER A 364 -17.47 -40.21 3.49
C SER A 364 -17.54 -39.07 2.47
N VAL A 365 -16.41 -38.74 1.85
CA VAL A 365 -16.37 -37.66 0.86
C VAL A 365 -17.24 -37.99 -0.35
N SER A 366 -17.17 -39.24 -0.90
CA SER A 366 -18.01 -39.65 -2.04
C SER A 366 -19.49 -39.53 -1.71
N SER A 367 -19.89 -39.96 -0.51
CA SER A 367 -21.28 -39.83 -0.05
C SER A 367 -21.76 -38.39 0.05
N MET A 368 -20.88 -37.49 0.55
CA MET A 368 -21.17 -36.05 0.62
C MET A 368 -21.28 -35.40 -0.77
N LEU A 369 -20.40 -35.77 -1.71
CA LEU A 369 -20.42 -35.24 -3.07
C LEU A 369 -21.74 -35.55 -3.79
N GLU A 370 -22.22 -36.80 -3.67
CA GLU A 370 -23.49 -37.23 -4.26
C GLU A 370 -24.69 -36.61 -3.53
N LYS A 371 -24.74 -36.75 -2.20
CA LYS A 371 -25.87 -36.32 -1.37
C LYS A 371 -26.19 -34.84 -1.51
N TYR A 372 -25.14 -34.00 -1.55
CA TYR A 372 -25.30 -32.54 -1.60
C TYR A 372 -25.15 -31.98 -3.02
N GLY A 373 -24.89 -32.81 -4.03
CA GLY A 373 -24.79 -32.39 -5.43
C GLY A 373 -23.64 -31.41 -5.67
N ILE A 374 -22.49 -31.69 -5.11
CA ILE A 374 -21.32 -30.78 -5.16
C ILE A 374 -20.80 -30.63 -6.58
N GLN A 375 -20.55 -29.40 -7.00
CA GLN A 375 -20.10 -29.01 -8.34
C GLN A 375 -18.66 -28.46 -8.35
N ALA A 376 -18.15 -28.04 -7.19
CA ALA A 376 -16.79 -27.55 -7.05
C ALA A 376 -16.22 -27.95 -5.68
N ILE A 377 -14.90 -28.20 -5.63
CA ILE A 377 -14.18 -28.48 -4.39
C ILE A 377 -13.10 -27.42 -4.19
N ALA A 378 -13.10 -26.77 -3.03
CA ALA A 378 -12.08 -25.82 -2.60
C ALA A 378 -11.16 -26.48 -1.57
N ILE A 379 -9.85 -26.48 -1.80
CA ILE A 379 -8.85 -26.98 -0.86
C ILE A 379 -8.01 -25.79 -0.39
N GLY A 380 -7.93 -25.55 0.92
CA GLY A 380 -7.06 -24.52 1.48
C GLY A 380 -5.57 -24.80 1.14
N ASN A 381 -4.81 -23.75 0.88
CA ASN A 381 -3.40 -23.88 0.46
C ASN A 381 -2.39 -23.96 1.63
N GLY A 382 -2.84 -24.18 2.85
CA GLY A 382 -1.99 -24.30 4.03
C GLY A 382 -1.37 -25.68 4.24
N THR A 383 -1.13 -25.99 5.52
CA THR A 383 -0.51 -27.26 5.92
C THR A 383 -1.34 -28.46 5.44
N ALA A 384 -0.68 -29.49 4.86
CA ALA A 384 -1.29 -30.70 4.29
C ALA A 384 -2.18 -30.46 3.04
N SER A 385 -2.07 -29.30 2.38
CA SER A 385 -2.85 -28.99 1.17
C SER A 385 -2.57 -29.98 0.03
N ARG A 386 -1.31 -30.31 -0.23
CA ARG A 386 -0.89 -31.21 -1.30
C ARG A 386 -1.36 -32.64 -1.07
N GLU A 387 -1.12 -33.15 0.13
CA GLU A 387 -1.56 -34.49 0.51
C GLU A 387 -3.10 -34.59 0.44
N THR A 388 -3.80 -33.51 0.70
CA THR A 388 -5.25 -33.43 0.56
C THR A 388 -5.67 -33.39 -0.91
N GLU A 389 -4.96 -32.67 -1.77
CA GLU A 389 -5.19 -32.68 -3.22
C GLU A 389 -4.99 -34.09 -3.79
N GLU A 390 -3.89 -34.78 -3.44
CA GLU A 390 -3.64 -36.16 -3.84
C GLU A 390 -4.70 -37.13 -3.30
N PHE A 391 -5.17 -36.91 -2.09
CA PHE A 391 -6.25 -37.67 -1.53
C PHE A 391 -7.54 -37.51 -2.34
N ILE A 392 -7.91 -36.26 -2.69
CA ILE A 392 -9.12 -35.96 -3.48
C ILE A 392 -9.03 -36.52 -4.91
N LYS A 393 -7.86 -36.58 -5.54
CA LYS A 393 -7.65 -37.23 -6.84
C LYS A 393 -8.01 -38.73 -6.84
N ARG A 394 -8.02 -39.38 -5.67
CA ARG A 394 -8.41 -40.78 -5.48
C ARG A 394 -9.88 -40.98 -5.18
N VAL A 395 -10.63 -39.92 -4.96
CA VAL A 395 -12.08 -39.95 -4.72
C VAL A 395 -12.79 -39.94 -6.07
N PRO A 396 -13.78 -40.80 -6.31
CA PRO A 396 -14.64 -40.71 -7.50
C PRO A 396 -15.39 -39.37 -7.47
N LEU A 397 -15.08 -38.48 -8.44
CA LEU A 397 -15.74 -37.19 -8.53
C LEU A 397 -16.97 -37.28 -9.47
N PRO A 398 -18.08 -36.55 -9.18
CA PRO A 398 -19.17 -36.38 -10.11
C PRO A 398 -18.72 -35.72 -11.42
N GLU A 399 -19.40 -36.04 -12.53
CA GLU A 399 -19.10 -35.46 -13.85
C GLU A 399 -19.19 -33.93 -13.80
N GLY A 400 -18.13 -33.24 -14.27
CA GLY A 400 -18.03 -31.79 -14.26
C GLY A 400 -17.69 -31.14 -12.92
N CYS A 401 -17.50 -31.92 -11.85
CA CYS A 401 -17.00 -31.40 -10.56
C CYS A 401 -15.50 -31.08 -10.69
N LYS A 402 -15.14 -29.86 -10.31
CA LYS A 402 -13.78 -29.32 -10.46
C LYS A 402 -13.14 -29.05 -9.10
N VAL A 403 -11.82 -29.26 -9.02
CA VAL A 403 -11.03 -29.06 -7.79
C VAL A 403 -10.16 -27.81 -7.94
N PHE A 404 -10.12 -26.99 -6.89
CA PHE A 404 -9.37 -25.74 -6.86
C PHE A 404 -8.61 -25.62 -5.55
N VAL A 405 -7.38 -25.12 -5.62
CA VAL A 405 -6.61 -24.71 -4.44
C VAL A 405 -6.89 -23.24 -4.17
N VAL A 406 -7.25 -22.90 -2.95
CA VAL A 406 -7.71 -21.56 -2.52
C VAL A 406 -6.83 -21.04 -1.40
N SER A 407 -6.43 -19.76 -1.46
CA SER A 407 -5.69 -19.13 -0.36
C SER A 407 -6.52 -19.10 0.91
N GLU A 408 -5.94 -19.56 2.02
CA GLU A 408 -6.54 -19.50 3.36
C GLU A 408 -6.08 -18.29 4.19
N ASP A 409 -5.28 -17.38 3.60
CA ASP A 409 -4.77 -16.19 4.29
C ASP A 409 -5.90 -15.39 4.93
N GLY A 410 -5.78 -15.11 6.23
CA GLY A 410 -6.80 -14.42 7.01
C GLY A 410 -8.06 -15.25 7.33
N ALA A 411 -8.21 -16.52 6.91
CA ALA A 411 -9.36 -17.35 7.27
C ALA A 411 -9.47 -17.58 8.78
N SER A 412 -8.33 -17.73 9.47
CA SER A 412 -8.26 -17.82 10.93
C SER A 412 -8.74 -16.53 11.62
N ILE A 413 -8.47 -15.37 11.04
CA ILE A 413 -8.91 -14.08 11.58
C ILE A 413 -10.40 -13.91 11.37
N TYR A 414 -10.92 -14.24 10.19
CA TYR A 414 -12.35 -14.27 9.95
C TYR A 414 -13.05 -15.18 10.93
N SER A 415 -12.61 -16.44 11.09
CA SER A 415 -13.27 -17.45 11.94
C SER A 415 -13.40 -17.02 13.42
N ALA A 416 -12.47 -16.21 13.91
CA ALA A 416 -12.46 -15.66 15.26
C ALA A 416 -13.20 -14.31 15.38
N SER A 417 -13.60 -13.69 14.27
CA SER A 417 -14.23 -12.36 14.23
C SER A 417 -15.67 -12.38 14.74
N ASP A 418 -16.18 -11.20 15.10
CA ASP A 418 -17.59 -11.02 15.45
C ASP A 418 -18.50 -11.29 14.26
N VAL A 419 -18.04 -10.95 13.04
CA VAL A 419 -18.74 -11.25 11.79
C VAL A 419 -19.05 -12.74 11.65
N ALA A 420 -18.01 -13.57 11.83
CA ALA A 420 -18.18 -15.02 11.71
C ALA A 420 -19.05 -15.60 12.82
N ARG A 421 -19.04 -15.00 14.02
CA ARG A 421 -19.93 -15.37 15.14
C ARG A 421 -21.38 -15.00 14.84
N GLU A 422 -21.62 -13.85 14.22
CA GLU A 422 -22.97 -13.44 13.81
C GLU A 422 -23.53 -14.32 12.68
N GLU A 423 -22.68 -14.68 11.70
CA GLU A 423 -23.06 -15.53 10.57
C GLU A 423 -23.29 -17.00 10.98
N PHE A 424 -22.46 -17.51 11.89
CA PHE A 424 -22.49 -18.92 12.34
C PHE A 424 -22.36 -19.02 13.88
N PRO A 425 -23.41 -18.64 14.64
CA PRO A 425 -23.32 -18.57 16.10
C PRO A 425 -23.09 -19.95 16.74
N ASP A 426 -23.64 -21.02 16.14
CA ASP A 426 -23.62 -22.39 16.68
C ASP A 426 -22.39 -23.21 16.22
N GLU A 427 -21.57 -22.66 15.32
CA GLU A 427 -20.41 -23.36 14.74
C GLU A 427 -19.08 -22.97 15.41
N ASP A 428 -18.13 -23.89 15.46
CA ASP A 428 -16.80 -23.60 15.98
C ASP A 428 -15.91 -22.84 14.98
N VAL A 429 -14.78 -22.33 15.48
CA VAL A 429 -13.84 -21.54 14.67
C VAL A 429 -13.29 -22.32 13.47
N THR A 430 -13.17 -23.65 13.55
CA THR A 430 -12.58 -24.45 12.47
C THR A 430 -13.58 -24.65 11.33
N VAL A 431 -14.86 -24.82 11.65
CA VAL A 431 -15.96 -24.88 10.66
C VAL A 431 -16.11 -23.53 9.97
N ARG A 432 -16.12 -22.43 10.72
CA ARG A 432 -16.16 -21.07 10.16
C ARG A 432 -15.02 -20.80 9.20
N GLY A 433 -13.80 -21.27 9.53
CA GLY A 433 -12.62 -21.18 8.66
C GLY A 433 -12.82 -21.92 7.35
N ALA A 434 -13.29 -23.16 7.39
CA ALA A 434 -13.57 -23.96 6.21
C ALA A 434 -14.69 -23.35 5.34
N VAL A 435 -15.74 -22.77 5.95
CA VAL A 435 -16.78 -22.03 5.21
C VAL A 435 -16.18 -20.85 4.45
N SER A 436 -15.30 -20.09 5.08
CA SER A 436 -14.62 -18.96 4.42
C SER A 436 -13.81 -19.42 3.20
N ILE A 437 -13.08 -20.54 3.28
CA ILE A 437 -12.34 -21.13 2.14
C ILE A 437 -13.31 -21.42 0.97
N GLY A 438 -14.47 -22.02 1.25
CA GLY A 438 -15.48 -22.30 0.23
C GLY A 438 -16.07 -21.05 -0.41
N ARG A 439 -16.46 -20.09 0.42
CA ARG A 439 -17.02 -18.80 -0.05
C ARG A 439 -16.03 -17.98 -0.87
N ARG A 440 -14.73 -18.06 -0.57
CA ARG A 440 -13.69 -17.42 -1.39
C ARG A 440 -13.58 -18.02 -2.80
N LEU A 441 -13.83 -19.32 -2.94
CA LEU A 441 -13.92 -19.92 -4.26
C LEU A 441 -15.16 -19.45 -5.01
N MET A 442 -16.29 -19.29 -4.32
CA MET A 442 -17.53 -18.81 -4.91
C MET A 442 -17.46 -17.35 -5.33
N ASP A 443 -17.03 -16.47 -4.44
CA ASP A 443 -16.74 -15.05 -4.73
C ASP A 443 -15.66 -14.49 -3.77
N PRO A 444 -14.39 -14.38 -4.23
CA PRO A 444 -13.28 -13.88 -3.41
C PRO A 444 -13.55 -12.48 -2.85
N LEU A 445 -14.07 -11.57 -3.68
CA LEU A 445 -14.33 -10.19 -3.28
C LEU A 445 -15.37 -10.12 -2.15
N ALA A 446 -16.51 -10.79 -2.32
CA ALA A 446 -17.59 -10.75 -1.35
C ALA A 446 -17.19 -11.32 0.02
N GLU A 447 -16.28 -12.30 0.06
CA GLU A 447 -15.81 -12.89 1.30
C GLU A 447 -14.65 -12.11 1.94
N LEU A 448 -13.64 -11.72 1.14
CA LEU A 448 -12.42 -11.08 1.67
C LEU A 448 -12.68 -9.68 2.23
N VAL A 449 -13.68 -8.95 1.77
CA VAL A 449 -14.05 -7.62 2.33
C VAL A 449 -14.57 -7.69 3.78
N LYS A 450 -14.88 -8.89 4.30
CA LYS A 450 -15.27 -9.09 5.71
C LYS A 450 -14.06 -9.04 6.67
N ILE A 451 -12.85 -9.12 6.15
CA ILE A 451 -11.60 -9.17 6.89
C ILE A 451 -10.89 -7.82 6.74
N ASP A 452 -10.25 -7.34 7.81
CA ASP A 452 -9.38 -6.18 7.71
C ASP A 452 -8.30 -6.46 6.65
N PRO A 453 -8.16 -5.63 5.60
CA PRO A 453 -7.19 -5.84 4.53
C PRO A 453 -5.75 -6.01 5.02
N LYS A 454 -5.38 -5.41 6.16
CA LYS A 454 -4.07 -5.61 6.80
C LYS A 454 -3.84 -7.04 7.29
N SER A 455 -4.89 -7.81 7.49
CA SER A 455 -4.83 -9.19 7.94
C SER A 455 -4.65 -10.19 6.81
N LEU A 456 -4.74 -9.73 5.56
CA LEU A 456 -4.44 -10.51 4.38
C LEU A 456 -2.92 -10.47 4.11
N GLY A 457 -2.34 -11.60 3.74
CA GLY A 457 -0.92 -11.74 3.44
C GLY A 457 -0.55 -11.10 2.11
N VAL A 458 -0.42 -9.78 2.07
CA VAL A 458 -0.15 -9.02 0.82
C VAL A 458 1.34 -8.76 0.57
N GLY A 459 2.21 -9.05 1.55
CA GLY A 459 3.65 -8.93 1.36
C GLY A 459 4.49 -9.18 2.61
N GLN A 460 5.74 -9.62 2.38
CA GLN A 460 6.67 -10.06 3.44
C GLN A 460 7.00 -8.98 4.47
N TYR A 461 7.02 -7.71 4.08
CA TYR A 461 7.41 -6.58 4.92
C TYR A 461 6.22 -5.66 5.28
N GLN A 462 4.99 -6.15 5.18
CA GLN A 462 3.80 -5.31 5.41
C GLN A 462 3.71 -4.72 6.83
N TYR A 463 4.35 -5.36 7.82
CA TYR A 463 4.38 -4.87 9.21
C TYR A 463 5.52 -3.87 9.48
N ASP A 464 6.47 -3.70 8.55
CA ASP A 464 7.63 -2.81 8.72
C ASP A 464 7.44 -1.44 8.07
N VAL A 465 6.48 -1.32 7.16
CA VAL A 465 6.13 -0.07 6.50
C VAL A 465 5.26 0.82 7.39
N ASP A 466 5.08 2.08 7.01
CA ASP A 466 4.15 2.99 7.67
C ASP A 466 2.73 2.42 7.67
N GLN A 467 2.18 2.16 8.85
CA GLN A 467 0.89 1.48 9.03
C GLN A 467 -0.32 2.35 8.69
N ALA A 468 -0.17 3.67 8.71
CA ALA A 468 -1.25 4.59 8.32
C ALA A 468 -1.35 4.66 6.79
N LEU A 469 -0.23 4.84 6.11
CA LEU A 469 -0.16 4.82 4.64
C LEU A 469 -0.57 3.45 4.07
N LEU A 470 -0.14 2.36 4.72
CA LEU A 470 -0.56 1.01 4.32
C LEU A 470 -2.08 0.88 4.40
N LYS A 471 -2.68 1.27 5.53
CA LYS A 471 -4.13 1.19 5.70
C LYS A 471 -4.87 2.00 4.63
N GLU A 472 -4.47 3.24 4.41
CA GLU A 472 -5.06 4.11 3.39
C GLU A 472 -5.02 3.45 1.99
N LYS A 473 -3.85 2.94 1.57
CA LYS A 473 -3.69 2.29 0.26
C LYS A 473 -4.55 1.03 0.16
N LEU A 474 -4.59 0.19 1.20
CA LEU A 474 -5.38 -1.05 1.17
C LEU A 474 -6.88 -0.75 1.16
N ASP A 475 -7.38 0.18 1.96
CA ASP A 475 -8.78 0.59 1.99
C ASP A 475 -9.20 1.16 0.62
N ASN A 476 -8.40 2.05 0.03
CA ASN A 476 -8.63 2.59 -1.32
C ASN A 476 -8.65 1.47 -2.39
N THR A 477 -7.79 0.46 -2.24
CA THR A 477 -7.75 -0.69 -3.15
C THR A 477 -9.02 -1.52 -3.06
N VAL A 478 -9.53 -1.79 -1.84
CA VAL A 478 -10.81 -2.51 -1.65
C VAL A 478 -11.95 -1.72 -2.26
N GLU A 479 -12.03 -0.42 -1.97
CA GLU A 479 -13.07 0.45 -2.51
C GLU A 479 -13.05 0.47 -4.05
N SER A 480 -11.88 0.62 -4.66
CA SER A 480 -11.72 0.56 -6.12
C SER A 480 -12.18 -0.78 -6.69
N CYS A 481 -11.79 -1.92 -6.10
CA CYS A 481 -12.20 -3.24 -6.58
C CYS A 481 -13.71 -3.44 -6.50
N VAL A 482 -14.35 -3.10 -5.36
CA VAL A 482 -15.80 -3.24 -5.17
C VAL A 482 -16.58 -2.40 -6.20
N ASN A 483 -16.17 -1.15 -6.41
CA ASN A 483 -16.84 -0.26 -7.35
C ASN A 483 -16.56 -0.61 -8.82
N THR A 484 -15.42 -1.24 -9.11
CA THR A 484 -15.11 -1.74 -10.48
C THR A 484 -15.97 -2.93 -10.85
N VAL A 485 -16.15 -3.89 -9.95
CA VAL A 485 -17.00 -5.08 -10.16
C VAL A 485 -18.47 -4.70 -10.17
N GLY A 486 -18.86 -3.79 -9.28
CA GLY A 486 -20.25 -3.45 -9.02
C GLY A 486 -20.92 -4.47 -8.06
N VAL A 487 -21.95 -4.02 -7.37
CA VAL A 487 -22.53 -4.76 -6.24
C VAL A 487 -24.00 -5.03 -6.45
N ASN A 488 -24.41 -6.29 -6.34
CA ASN A 488 -25.83 -6.66 -6.34
C ASN A 488 -26.51 -6.19 -5.06
N LEU A 489 -27.41 -5.21 -5.19
CA LEU A 489 -28.10 -4.58 -4.07
C LEU A 489 -28.94 -5.55 -3.23
N ASN A 490 -29.50 -6.58 -3.89
CA ASN A 490 -30.42 -7.53 -3.24
C ASN A 490 -29.72 -8.70 -2.54
N THR A 491 -28.44 -8.97 -2.83
CA THR A 491 -27.71 -10.10 -2.23
C THR A 491 -26.50 -9.69 -1.40
N ALA A 492 -25.98 -8.48 -1.61
CA ALA A 492 -24.77 -8.04 -0.96
C ALA A 492 -24.87 -7.96 0.57
N SER A 493 -23.78 -8.34 1.24
CA SER A 493 -23.65 -8.18 2.69
C SER A 493 -23.50 -6.71 3.09
N THR A 494 -23.73 -6.40 4.36
CA THR A 494 -23.49 -5.07 4.92
C THR A 494 -22.02 -4.63 4.71
N TYR A 495 -21.09 -5.58 4.81
CA TYR A 495 -19.66 -5.33 4.65
C TYR A 495 -19.32 -4.93 3.20
N LEU A 496 -19.80 -5.69 2.22
CA LEU A 496 -19.59 -5.38 0.81
C LEU A 496 -20.22 -4.03 0.44
N LEU A 497 -21.42 -3.74 0.89
CA LEU A 497 -22.11 -2.47 0.68
C LEU A 497 -21.36 -1.28 1.28
N SER A 498 -20.66 -1.46 2.41
CA SER A 498 -19.93 -0.37 3.05
C SER A 498 -18.74 0.16 2.26
N TYR A 499 -18.25 -0.59 1.27
CA TYR A 499 -17.20 -0.17 0.33
C TYR A 499 -17.76 0.39 -0.98
N VAL A 500 -19.08 0.44 -1.15
CA VAL A 500 -19.66 1.12 -2.29
C VAL A 500 -19.55 2.63 -2.10
N SER A 501 -19.11 3.33 -3.12
CA SER A 501 -18.98 4.78 -3.16
C SER A 501 -20.19 5.48 -2.51
N GLY A 502 -19.96 6.35 -1.56
CA GLY A 502 -21.02 7.09 -0.86
C GLY A 502 -21.82 6.29 0.17
N ILE A 503 -21.51 5.00 0.40
CA ILE A 503 -22.20 4.14 1.38
C ILE A 503 -21.25 3.81 2.53
N GLY A 504 -21.39 4.49 3.66
CA GLY A 504 -20.66 4.10 4.87
C GLY A 504 -21.36 2.96 5.64
N PRO A 505 -20.70 2.40 6.69
CA PRO A 505 -21.21 1.25 7.44
C PRO A 505 -22.63 1.42 8.01
N ALA A 506 -22.97 2.62 8.49
CA ALA A 506 -24.30 2.91 9.05
C ALA A 506 -25.39 2.89 7.96
N LEU A 507 -25.07 3.41 6.77
CA LEU A 507 -25.99 3.42 5.63
C LEU A 507 -26.15 2.03 5.03
N ALA A 508 -25.08 1.23 4.95
CA ALA A 508 -25.12 -0.16 4.54
C ALA A 508 -26.09 -0.99 5.41
N LYS A 509 -26.02 -0.83 6.75
CA LYS A 509 -26.97 -1.46 7.68
C LYS A 509 -28.42 -1.03 7.40
N SER A 510 -28.66 0.26 7.13
CA SER A 510 -30.00 0.78 6.80
C SER A 510 -30.53 0.19 5.50
N ILE A 511 -29.69 0.03 4.48
CA ILE A 511 -30.03 -0.58 3.19
C ILE A 511 -30.44 -2.05 3.39
N VAL A 512 -29.59 -2.84 4.10
CA VAL A 512 -29.88 -4.26 4.36
C VAL A 512 -31.18 -4.43 5.14
N LYS A 513 -31.41 -3.61 6.18
CA LYS A 513 -32.65 -3.61 6.93
C LYS A 513 -33.87 -3.32 6.04
N THR A 514 -33.80 -2.23 5.27
CA THR A 514 -34.88 -1.84 4.35
C THR A 514 -35.16 -2.93 3.31
N ARG A 515 -34.10 -3.57 2.81
CA ARG A 515 -34.19 -4.72 1.90
C ARG A 515 -34.98 -5.86 2.51
N SER A 516 -34.66 -6.25 3.74
CA SER A 516 -35.35 -7.32 4.45
C SER A 516 -36.83 -6.99 4.70
N ASP A 517 -37.13 -5.76 5.15
CA ASP A 517 -38.47 -5.30 5.45
C ASP A 517 -39.39 -5.26 4.21
N ARG A 518 -38.82 -5.07 3.01
CA ARG A 518 -39.54 -4.88 1.75
C ARG A 518 -39.51 -6.10 0.81
N GLY A 519 -38.72 -7.10 1.12
CA GLY A 519 -38.49 -8.25 0.25
C GLY A 519 -37.64 -7.95 -0.99
N GLY A 520 -36.78 -6.91 -0.92
CA GLY A 520 -35.85 -6.51 -1.97
C GLY A 520 -36.16 -5.16 -2.61
N PHE A 521 -35.26 -4.73 -3.49
CA PHE A 521 -35.37 -3.51 -4.29
C PHE A 521 -35.67 -3.89 -5.75
N ARG A 522 -36.58 -3.16 -6.39
CA ARG A 522 -36.96 -3.35 -7.82
C ARG A 522 -36.41 -2.27 -8.72
N SER A 523 -36.00 -1.13 -8.15
CA SER A 523 -35.34 -0.06 -8.87
C SER A 523 -34.33 0.70 -8.00
N ARG A 524 -33.31 1.30 -8.64
CA ARG A 524 -32.33 2.17 -7.95
C ARG A 524 -33.00 3.36 -7.24
N LYS A 525 -34.09 3.90 -7.82
CA LYS A 525 -34.83 5.02 -7.22
C LYS A 525 -35.40 4.71 -5.83
N GLU A 526 -35.67 3.44 -5.54
CA GLU A 526 -36.16 3.02 -4.23
C GLU A 526 -35.13 3.21 -3.12
N LEU A 527 -33.83 3.36 -3.43
CA LEU A 527 -32.79 3.72 -2.46
C LEU A 527 -33.09 5.05 -1.78
N LEU A 528 -33.71 6.01 -2.45
CA LEU A 528 -34.11 7.29 -1.83
C LEU A 528 -35.16 7.15 -0.72
N LYS A 529 -35.78 5.96 -0.58
CA LYS A 529 -36.67 5.62 0.53
C LYS A 529 -35.95 5.02 1.74
N VAL A 530 -34.64 4.75 1.62
CA VAL A 530 -33.82 4.21 2.71
C VAL A 530 -33.52 5.36 3.71
N PRO A 531 -33.74 5.16 5.01
CA PRO A 531 -33.42 6.18 6.02
C PRO A 531 -31.95 6.62 5.94
N ARG A 532 -31.72 7.93 5.95
CA ARG A 532 -30.40 8.60 5.85
C ARG A 532 -29.73 8.54 4.48
N LEU A 533 -30.32 7.97 3.45
CA LEU A 533 -29.82 8.01 2.09
C LEU A 533 -30.44 9.20 1.38
N GLY A 534 -29.72 10.32 1.34
CA GLY A 534 -30.11 11.53 0.61
C GLY A 534 -29.67 11.52 -0.84
N GLU A 535 -30.06 12.56 -1.60
CA GLU A 535 -29.75 12.70 -3.02
C GLU A 535 -28.26 12.59 -3.33
N LYS A 536 -27.42 13.21 -2.50
CA LYS A 536 -25.96 13.16 -2.66
C LYS A 536 -25.39 11.73 -2.51
N ALA A 537 -25.84 10.98 -1.51
CA ALA A 537 -25.42 9.58 -1.34
C ALA A 537 -25.95 8.72 -2.49
N PHE A 538 -27.16 8.97 -2.96
CA PHE A 538 -27.72 8.31 -4.12
C PHE A 538 -26.88 8.58 -5.39
N GLU A 539 -26.54 9.83 -5.69
CA GLU A 539 -25.66 10.21 -6.77
C GLU A 539 -24.34 9.42 -6.71
N GLN A 540 -23.69 9.35 -5.55
CA GLN A 540 -22.40 8.70 -5.41
C GLN A 540 -22.48 7.16 -5.57
N CYS A 541 -23.58 6.51 -5.16
CA CYS A 541 -23.63 5.05 -5.11
C CYS A 541 -24.42 4.39 -6.25
N ALA A 542 -25.38 5.07 -6.84
CA ALA A 542 -26.36 4.42 -7.74
C ALA A 542 -25.73 3.72 -8.95
N GLY A 543 -24.70 4.31 -9.54
CA GLY A 543 -24.00 3.72 -10.69
C GLY A 543 -23.20 2.46 -10.38
N PHE A 544 -22.91 2.18 -9.13
CA PHE A 544 -22.14 1.00 -8.68
C PHE A 544 -23.02 -0.15 -8.18
N LEU A 545 -24.31 0.09 -7.98
CA LEU A 545 -25.25 -0.91 -7.53
C LEU A 545 -25.97 -1.55 -8.71
N ARG A 546 -26.25 -2.85 -8.61
CA ARG A 546 -26.91 -3.67 -9.64
C ARG A 546 -28.15 -4.29 -9.07
N ILE A 547 -29.22 -4.33 -9.86
CA ILE A 547 -30.49 -4.99 -9.50
C ILE A 547 -30.86 -5.92 -10.67
N PRO A 548 -30.46 -7.19 -10.62
CA PRO A 548 -30.87 -8.18 -11.61
C PRO A 548 -32.41 -8.29 -11.63
N GLY A 549 -32.99 -8.28 -12.84
CA GLY A 549 -34.45 -8.34 -12.99
C GLY A 549 -35.19 -7.06 -12.58
N ALA A 550 -34.52 -5.91 -12.53
CA ALA A 550 -35.12 -4.61 -12.25
C ALA A 550 -36.18 -4.22 -13.29
N GLU A 551 -37.11 -3.36 -12.90
CA GLU A 551 -38.16 -2.78 -13.80
C GLU A 551 -37.49 -2.00 -14.96
N ASN A 552 -36.42 -1.25 -14.68
CA ASN A 552 -35.58 -0.63 -15.69
C ASN A 552 -34.31 -1.48 -15.90
N PRO A 553 -34.06 -2.02 -17.11
CA PRO A 553 -32.91 -2.87 -17.37
C PRO A 553 -31.57 -2.14 -17.15
N LEU A 554 -31.53 -0.80 -17.22
CA LEU A 554 -30.36 -0.01 -16.91
C LEU A 554 -29.95 -0.07 -15.44
N ASP A 555 -30.87 -0.43 -14.53
CA ASP A 555 -30.55 -0.63 -13.10
C ASP A 555 -29.67 -1.87 -12.86
N ASN A 556 -29.52 -2.73 -13.84
CA ASN A 556 -28.56 -3.85 -13.84
C ASN A 556 -27.31 -3.57 -14.68
N SER A 557 -26.95 -2.31 -14.90
CA SER A 557 -25.80 -1.90 -15.70
C SER A 557 -24.89 -0.92 -14.93
N ALA A 558 -23.73 -0.59 -15.47
CA ALA A 558 -22.88 0.48 -14.93
C ALA A 558 -23.26 1.88 -15.44
N VAL A 559 -24.33 2.02 -16.22
CA VAL A 559 -24.83 3.33 -16.64
C VAL A 559 -25.37 4.06 -15.41
N HIS A 560 -24.90 5.29 -15.21
CA HIS A 560 -25.37 6.13 -14.11
C HIS A 560 -26.79 6.65 -14.37
N PRO A 561 -27.67 6.76 -13.36
CA PRO A 561 -29.04 7.27 -13.55
C PRO A 561 -29.12 8.64 -14.20
N GLU A 562 -28.13 9.51 -13.99
CA GLU A 562 -28.05 10.83 -14.66
C GLU A 562 -27.98 10.71 -16.20
N CYS A 563 -27.50 9.58 -16.72
CA CYS A 563 -27.31 9.35 -18.15
C CYS A 563 -28.44 8.54 -18.80
N TYR A 564 -29.50 8.16 -18.07
CA TYR A 564 -30.59 7.36 -18.64
C TYR A 564 -31.27 8.05 -19.82
N HIS A 565 -31.44 9.37 -19.74
CA HIS A 565 -32.02 10.17 -20.85
C HIS A 565 -31.21 10.08 -22.16
N ILE A 566 -29.87 9.89 -22.05
CA ILE A 566 -29.00 9.68 -23.23
C ILE A 566 -29.32 8.34 -23.88
N VAL A 567 -29.51 7.28 -23.07
CA VAL A 567 -29.89 5.96 -23.59
C VAL A 567 -31.27 5.98 -24.18
N ASP A 568 -32.23 6.65 -23.55
CA ASP A 568 -33.61 6.82 -24.09
C ASP A 568 -33.58 7.54 -25.44
N ARG A 569 -32.73 8.56 -25.61
CA ARG A 569 -32.55 9.26 -26.89
C ARG A 569 -31.91 8.37 -27.95
N ILE A 570 -30.92 7.57 -27.60
CA ILE A 570 -30.31 6.58 -28.49
C ILE A 570 -31.36 5.56 -28.95
N ALA A 571 -32.14 5.03 -28.03
CA ALA A 571 -33.18 4.05 -28.31
C ALA A 571 -34.27 4.63 -29.25
N ALA A 572 -34.71 5.85 -28.95
CA ALA A 572 -35.67 6.58 -29.78
C ALA A 572 -35.18 6.80 -31.25
N ASP A 573 -33.92 7.20 -31.40
CA ASP A 573 -33.30 7.42 -32.71
C ASP A 573 -33.17 6.12 -33.52
N LEU A 574 -33.02 4.98 -32.86
CA LEU A 574 -32.95 3.66 -33.47
C LEU A 574 -34.35 3.01 -33.64
N GLY A 575 -35.41 3.61 -33.08
CA GLY A 575 -36.76 3.09 -33.14
C GLY A 575 -36.96 1.81 -32.30
N VAL A 576 -36.18 1.63 -31.24
CA VAL A 576 -36.21 0.48 -30.35
C VAL A 576 -36.43 0.91 -28.88
N SER A 577 -36.76 -0.04 -28.03
CA SER A 577 -36.80 0.21 -26.58
C SER A 577 -35.39 0.12 -25.96
N ALA A 578 -35.20 0.75 -24.78
CA ALA A 578 -33.95 0.62 -24.02
C ALA A 578 -33.65 -0.86 -23.70
N SER A 579 -34.67 -1.66 -23.47
CA SER A 579 -34.55 -3.10 -23.19
C SER A 579 -33.97 -3.90 -24.35
N GLU A 580 -34.30 -3.52 -25.60
CA GLU A 580 -33.78 -4.17 -26.82
C GLU A 580 -32.35 -3.72 -27.12
N LEU A 581 -31.97 -2.53 -26.67
CA LEU A 581 -30.61 -1.99 -26.84
C LEU A 581 -29.61 -2.63 -25.85
N VAL A 582 -30.07 -2.91 -24.63
CA VAL A 582 -29.26 -3.52 -23.57
C VAL A 582 -28.90 -4.97 -23.96
N GLY A 583 -27.60 -5.28 -24.02
CA GLY A 583 -27.08 -6.59 -24.44
C GLY A 583 -26.89 -6.77 -25.95
N ASN A 584 -27.25 -5.76 -26.78
CA ASN A 584 -27.12 -5.84 -28.22
C ASN A 584 -25.85 -5.15 -28.75
N ALA A 585 -24.74 -5.90 -28.73
CA ALA A 585 -23.44 -5.39 -29.17
C ALA A 585 -23.43 -4.94 -30.64
N GLN A 586 -24.24 -5.59 -31.50
CA GLN A 586 -24.30 -5.25 -32.93
C GLN A 586 -24.97 -3.88 -33.17
N MET A 587 -26.09 -3.60 -32.49
CA MET A 587 -26.71 -2.28 -32.52
C MET A 587 -25.80 -1.21 -31.95
N CYS A 588 -25.18 -1.45 -30.79
CA CYS A 588 -24.28 -0.49 -30.15
C CYS A 588 -23.06 -0.14 -30.99
N SER A 589 -22.52 -1.07 -31.78
CA SER A 589 -21.34 -0.82 -32.65
C SER A 589 -21.63 0.12 -33.84
N GLY A 590 -22.88 0.25 -34.24
CA GLY A 590 -23.30 1.16 -35.33
C GLY A 590 -23.57 2.60 -34.89
N ILE A 591 -23.54 2.88 -33.60
CA ILE A 591 -23.89 4.20 -33.05
C ILE A 591 -22.67 5.14 -33.11
N LYS A 592 -22.90 6.37 -33.62
CA LYS A 592 -21.90 7.44 -33.59
C LYS A 592 -22.00 8.21 -32.27
N PRO A 593 -21.01 8.08 -31.36
CA PRO A 593 -21.12 8.66 -30.03
C PRO A 593 -21.16 10.19 -30.02
N GLU A 594 -20.59 10.84 -31.04
CA GLU A 594 -20.53 12.31 -31.15
C GLU A 594 -21.93 12.94 -31.20
N LYS A 595 -22.94 12.21 -31.70
CA LYS A 595 -24.33 12.67 -31.81
C LYS A 595 -25.03 12.86 -30.48
N TYR A 596 -24.51 12.18 -29.43
CA TYR A 596 -25.15 12.08 -28.12
C TYR A 596 -24.39 12.82 -27.01
N VAL A 597 -23.34 13.55 -27.40
CA VAL A 597 -22.62 14.46 -26.49
C VAL A 597 -23.54 15.63 -26.15
N GLU A 598 -23.70 15.91 -24.81
CA GLU A 598 -24.47 17.08 -24.37
C GLU A 598 -24.03 17.50 -22.95
N GLY A 599 -23.98 18.82 -22.71
CA GLY A 599 -23.69 19.40 -21.40
C GLY A 599 -22.38 18.85 -20.81
N ASP A 600 -22.48 18.29 -19.60
CA ASP A 600 -21.35 17.70 -18.86
C ASP A 600 -21.01 16.28 -19.31
N PHE A 601 -21.77 15.70 -20.27
CA PHE A 601 -21.58 14.33 -20.78
C PHE A 601 -20.89 14.34 -22.14
N GLY A 602 -19.58 14.19 -22.12
CA GLY A 602 -18.74 14.19 -23.33
C GLY A 602 -18.58 12.81 -23.98
N LEU A 603 -17.67 12.75 -24.95
CA LEU A 603 -17.33 11.50 -25.65
C LEU A 603 -16.88 10.36 -24.72
N PRO A 604 -16.07 10.58 -23.66
CA PRO A 604 -15.72 9.53 -22.72
C PRO A 604 -16.93 8.86 -22.08
N THR A 605 -17.87 9.66 -21.57
CA THR A 605 -19.10 9.14 -20.94
C THR A 605 -19.97 8.40 -21.94
N VAL A 606 -20.22 8.97 -23.13
CA VAL A 606 -21.05 8.29 -24.15
C VAL A 606 -20.42 6.99 -24.61
N ASN A 607 -19.11 6.93 -24.79
CA ASN A 607 -18.39 5.69 -25.13
C ASN A 607 -18.50 4.62 -24.03
N ASP A 608 -18.44 5.02 -22.76
CA ASP A 608 -18.62 4.09 -21.65
C ASP A 608 -20.04 3.55 -21.57
N ILE A 609 -21.05 4.40 -21.82
CA ILE A 609 -22.45 3.99 -21.95
C ILE A 609 -22.61 2.94 -23.04
N LEU A 610 -22.08 3.18 -24.25
CA LEU A 610 -22.18 2.25 -25.36
C LEU A 610 -21.49 0.91 -25.11
N LYS A 611 -20.31 0.94 -24.46
CA LYS A 611 -19.62 -0.30 -24.03
C LYS A 611 -20.44 -1.10 -23.03
N GLU A 612 -21.06 -0.41 -22.07
CA GLU A 612 -21.89 -1.04 -21.06
C GLU A 612 -23.19 -1.59 -21.64
N LEU A 613 -23.84 -0.87 -22.55
CA LEU A 613 -25.01 -1.34 -23.25
C LEU A 613 -24.73 -2.58 -24.11
N ALA A 614 -23.56 -2.63 -24.76
CA ALA A 614 -23.14 -3.80 -25.54
C ALA A 614 -22.98 -5.07 -24.71
N LYS A 615 -22.55 -4.94 -23.46
CA LYS A 615 -22.31 -6.05 -22.52
C LYS A 615 -22.65 -5.62 -21.09
N PRO A 616 -23.94 -5.55 -20.74
CA PRO A 616 -24.39 -5.01 -19.47
C PRO A 616 -23.96 -5.87 -18.29
N GLY A 617 -23.58 -5.22 -17.20
CA GLY A 617 -23.26 -5.86 -15.93
C GLY A 617 -22.15 -6.91 -16.00
N ARG A 618 -21.26 -6.81 -16.99
CA ARG A 618 -20.15 -7.76 -17.14
C ARG A 618 -19.21 -7.66 -15.92
N ASP A 619 -19.09 -8.78 -15.24
CA ASP A 619 -18.01 -8.94 -14.25
C ASP A 619 -16.65 -8.88 -14.99
N PRO A 620 -15.75 -7.96 -14.63
CA PRO A 620 -14.45 -7.84 -15.29
C PRO A 620 -13.49 -9.00 -14.95
N ARG A 621 -13.84 -9.83 -13.96
CA ARG A 621 -13.04 -10.98 -13.54
C ARG A 621 -13.15 -12.11 -14.57
N GLU A 622 -12.06 -12.80 -14.81
CA GLU A 622 -12.02 -13.98 -15.69
C GLU A 622 -12.70 -15.17 -15.00
N ALA A 623 -13.07 -16.21 -15.75
CA ALA A 623 -13.59 -17.44 -15.19
C ALA A 623 -12.46 -18.24 -14.52
N ALA A 624 -12.76 -18.92 -13.39
CA ALA A 624 -11.79 -19.73 -12.68
C ALA A 624 -11.27 -20.90 -13.55
N GLN A 625 -9.94 -21.10 -13.54
CA GLN A 625 -9.26 -22.16 -14.30
C GLN A 625 -8.72 -23.21 -13.32
N GLU A 626 -8.78 -24.47 -13.75
CA GLU A 626 -8.18 -25.58 -13.03
C GLU A 626 -6.65 -25.54 -13.14
N PHE A 627 -5.98 -25.99 -12.08
CA PHE A 627 -4.54 -26.13 -12.03
C PHE A 627 -4.17 -27.44 -11.33
N SER A 628 -3.11 -28.09 -11.78
CA SER A 628 -2.47 -29.20 -11.06
C SER A 628 -0.95 -29.10 -11.18
N PHE A 629 -0.28 -29.38 -10.08
CA PHE A 629 1.18 -29.50 -10.05
C PHE A 629 1.64 -30.74 -10.84
N ALA A 630 2.94 -30.80 -11.14
CA ALA A 630 3.55 -31.98 -11.74
C ALA A 630 3.47 -33.18 -10.79
N GLU A 631 3.05 -34.34 -11.31
CA GLU A 631 2.77 -35.53 -10.50
C GLU A 631 4.04 -36.18 -9.89
N ASP A 632 5.20 -35.94 -10.51
CA ASP A 632 6.47 -36.59 -10.14
C ASP A 632 7.37 -35.70 -9.26
N ILE A 633 6.88 -34.55 -8.77
CA ILE A 633 7.66 -33.57 -8.02
C ILE A 633 7.02 -33.31 -6.65
N HIS A 634 7.73 -33.71 -5.57
CA HIS A 634 7.26 -33.64 -4.19
C HIS A 634 8.24 -32.91 -3.26
N GLU A 635 9.55 -33.10 -3.48
CA GLU A 635 10.63 -32.59 -2.66
C GLU A 635 11.59 -31.74 -3.50
N ILE A 636 12.37 -30.86 -2.85
CA ILE A 636 13.32 -30.00 -3.55
C ILE A 636 14.41 -30.78 -4.30
N GLU A 637 14.71 -32.00 -3.84
CA GLU A 637 15.65 -32.96 -4.43
C GLU A 637 15.17 -33.51 -5.78
N ASP A 638 13.88 -33.49 -6.05
CA ASP A 638 13.30 -33.94 -7.33
C ASP A 638 13.55 -32.90 -8.44
N LEU A 639 13.91 -31.68 -8.08
CA LEU A 639 14.12 -30.62 -9.04
C LEU A 639 15.51 -30.63 -9.65
N HIS A 640 15.57 -30.63 -10.97
CA HIS A 640 16.83 -30.58 -11.73
C HIS A 640 16.86 -29.38 -12.67
N GLU A 641 18.06 -28.83 -12.88
CA GLU A 641 18.25 -27.71 -13.80
C GLU A 641 17.81 -28.08 -15.23
N GLY A 642 17.01 -27.17 -15.83
CA GLY A 642 16.45 -27.38 -17.17
C GLY A 642 15.02 -27.93 -17.20
N MET A 643 14.48 -28.45 -16.09
CA MET A 643 13.09 -28.92 -16.02
C MET A 643 12.10 -27.79 -16.28
N GLU A 644 11.04 -28.06 -17.04
CA GLU A 644 9.89 -27.19 -17.23
C GLU A 644 8.70 -27.76 -16.45
N ILE A 645 8.21 -27.01 -15.51
CA ILE A 645 7.19 -27.44 -14.56
C ILE A 645 6.09 -26.38 -14.40
N PRO A 646 4.85 -26.81 -14.15
CA PRO A 646 3.78 -25.88 -13.81
C PRO A 646 3.99 -25.30 -12.40
N GLY A 647 3.57 -24.06 -12.20
CA GLY A 647 3.62 -23.41 -10.91
C GLY A 647 2.54 -22.36 -10.72
N ILE A 648 2.32 -21.98 -9.48
CA ILE A 648 1.39 -20.91 -9.10
C ILE A 648 2.19 -19.77 -8.48
N VAL A 649 1.98 -18.54 -8.94
CA VAL A 649 2.57 -17.34 -8.34
C VAL A 649 1.98 -17.12 -6.95
N THR A 650 2.81 -17.22 -5.91
CA THR A 650 2.39 -17.09 -4.51
C THR A 650 2.64 -15.71 -3.92
N ASN A 651 3.65 -14.99 -4.44
CA ASN A 651 3.97 -13.64 -3.97
C ASN A 651 4.70 -12.85 -5.06
N ILE A 652 4.41 -11.55 -5.15
CA ILE A 652 5.07 -10.64 -6.09
C ILE A 652 5.79 -9.56 -5.30
N THR A 653 7.04 -9.32 -5.69
CA THR A 653 7.91 -8.33 -5.08
C THR A 653 8.54 -7.44 -6.16
N ALA A 654 9.12 -6.32 -5.78
CA ALA A 654 9.81 -5.42 -6.71
C ALA A 654 11.01 -6.08 -7.45
N PHE A 655 11.57 -7.19 -6.91
CA PHE A 655 12.72 -7.89 -7.49
C PHE A 655 12.36 -9.19 -8.21
N GLY A 656 11.10 -9.64 -8.11
CA GLY A 656 10.69 -10.88 -8.76
C GLY A 656 9.39 -11.45 -8.21
N ALA A 657 9.01 -12.63 -8.70
CA ALA A 657 7.85 -13.38 -8.25
C ALA A 657 8.27 -14.72 -7.61
N PHE A 658 7.66 -15.02 -6.49
CA PHE A 658 7.76 -16.34 -5.87
C PHE A 658 6.69 -17.24 -6.47
N VAL A 659 7.09 -18.47 -6.78
CA VAL A 659 6.24 -19.47 -7.44
C VAL A 659 6.30 -20.76 -6.66
N ASP A 660 5.15 -21.26 -6.26
CA ASP A 660 5.00 -22.64 -5.79
C ASP A 660 5.04 -23.57 -7.00
N VAL A 661 5.97 -24.51 -7.00
CA VAL A 661 6.19 -25.45 -8.08
C VAL A 661 5.89 -26.89 -7.66
N GLY A 662 5.20 -27.09 -6.55
CA GLY A 662 4.83 -28.39 -6.05
C GLY A 662 5.79 -28.97 -5.00
N VAL A 663 6.82 -28.24 -4.57
CA VAL A 663 7.71 -28.58 -3.44
C VAL A 663 7.43 -27.67 -2.24
N HIS A 664 7.95 -27.99 -1.05
CA HIS A 664 7.67 -27.19 0.16
C HIS A 664 8.25 -25.77 0.13
N GLU A 665 9.28 -25.53 -0.68
CA GLU A 665 9.95 -24.26 -0.86
C GLU A 665 9.49 -23.55 -2.13
N ASN A 666 9.17 -22.26 -2.04
CA ASN A 666 8.83 -21.46 -3.22
C ASN A 666 10.07 -21.11 -4.04
N GLY A 667 10.00 -21.30 -5.35
CA GLY A 667 11.02 -20.86 -6.28
C GLY A 667 10.91 -19.37 -6.60
N LEU A 668 12.02 -18.72 -6.94
CA LEU A 668 12.06 -17.30 -7.30
C LEU A 668 12.30 -17.13 -8.81
N ILE A 669 11.37 -16.46 -9.48
CA ILE A 669 11.61 -15.86 -10.80
C ILE A 669 12.10 -14.44 -10.57
N HIS A 670 13.41 -14.19 -10.71
CA HIS A 670 13.94 -12.84 -10.64
C HIS A 670 13.43 -11.99 -11.80
N VAL A 671 13.25 -10.67 -11.61
CA VAL A 671 12.73 -9.76 -12.64
C VAL A 671 13.47 -9.86 -13.98
N SER A 672 14.78 -10.16 -13.97
CA SER A 672 15.58 -10.40 -15.18
C SER A 672 15.26 -11.71 -15.91
N GLN A 673 14.48 -12.61 -15.32
CA GLN A 673 14.08 -13.92 -15.84
C GLN A 673 12.60 -14.00 -16.22
N MET A 674 11.85 -12.86 -16.15
CA MET A 674 10.42 -12.80 -16.47
C MET A 674 10.12 -12.59 -17.96
N GLY A 675 11.08 -12.15 -18.79
CA GLY A 675 10.85 -11.89 -20.21
C GLY A 675 12.13 -11.57 -20.97
N ARG A 676 12.04 -11.33 -22.27
CA ARG A 676 13.16 -10.82 -23.07
C ARG A 676 13.44 -9.35 -22.67
N ARG A 677 14.71 -8.93 -22.78
CA ARG A 677 15.17 -7.59 -22.44
C ARG A 677 14.33 -6.54 -23.20
N GLY A 678 13.40 -5.85 -22.50
CA GLY A 678 12.48 -4.86 -23.08
C GLY A 678 10.99 -5.19 -22.94
N ASP A 679 10.61 -6.42 -22.68
CA ASP A 679 9.20 -6.81 -22.47
C ASP A 679 8.83 -6.60 -20.99
N LYS A 680 7.84 -5.76 -20.72
CA LYS A 680 7.21 -5.67 -19.40
C LYS A 680 6.23 -6.85 -19.23
N VAL A 681 6.73 -8.02 -18.81
CA VAL A 681 5.85 -9.12 -18.40
C VAL A 681 5.43 -8.86 -16.97
N THR A 682 4.14 -8.63 -16.77
CA THR A 682 3.55 -8.45 -15.44
C THR A 682 2.87 -9.76 -15.05
N LEU A 683 3.40 -10.45 -14.03
CA LEU A 683 2.77 -11.62 -13.44
C LEU A 683 1.68 -11.17 -12.46
N LYS A 684 0.66 -12.04 -12.27
CA LYS A 684 -0.42 -11.82 -11.31
C LYS A 684 -0.31 -12.84 -10.18
N LEU A 685 -0.75 -12.47 -9.00
CA LEU A 685 -0.86 -13.40 -7.87
C LEU A 685 -1.83 -14.53 -8.24
N HIS A 686 -1.51 -15.76 -7.79
CA HIS A 686 -2.23 -16.98 -8.16
C HIS A 686 -2.32 -17.28 -9.67
N GLN A 687 -1.53 -16.59 -10.49
CA GLN A 687 -1.41 -16.90 -11.91
C GLN A 687 -0.73 -18.27 -12.08
N HIS A 688 -1.34 -19.10 -12.94
CA HIS A 688 -0.72 -20.33 -13.38
C HIS A 688 0.37 -20.01 -14.40
N VAL A 689 1.55 -20.52 -14.19
CA VAL A 689 2.73 -20.26 -15.03
C VAL A 689 3.47 -21.57 -15.33
N THR A 690 4.14 -21.61 -16.47
CA THR A 690 5.14 -22.65 -16.72
C THR A 690 6.50 -22.02 -16.49
N VAL A 691 7.30 -22.65 -15.64
CA VAL A 691 8.63 -22.17 -15.27
C VAL A 691 9.69 -23.21 -15.59
N ARG A 692 10.89 -22.72 -15.90
CA ARG A 692 12.07 -23.58 -16.06
C ARG A 692 12.98 -23.41 -14.86
N VAL A 693 13.39 -24.51 -14.25
CA VAL A 693 14.38 -24.54 -13.18
C VAL A 693 15.75 -24.13 -13.75
N ILE A 694 16.38 -23.10 -13.21
CA ILE A 694 17.70 -22.60 -13.64
C ILE A 694 18.77 -22.79 -12.58
N GLY A 695 18.41 -23.28 -11.40
CA GLY A 695 19.35 -23.65 -10.34
C GLY A 695 18.61 -24.06 -9.08
N VAL A 696 19.17 -25.04 -8.37
CA VAL A 696 18.69 -25.53 -7.07
C VAL A 696 19.85 -25.52 -6.10
N ASP A 697 19.70 -24.82 -4.97
CA ASP A 697 20.66 -24.78 -3.85
C ASP A 697 20.02 -25.52 -2.66
N LEU A 698 20.39 -26.77 -2.50
CA LEU A 698 19.84 -27.65 -1.46
C LEU A 698 20.27 -27.20 -0.05
N ASP A 699 21.48 -26.67 0.11
CA ASP A 699 21.99 -26.22 1.42
C ASP A 699 21.21 -25.03 1.95
N ARG A 700 20.83 -24.10 1.05
CA ARG A 700 20.07 -22.89 1.38
C ARG A 700 18.59 -23.01 1.09
N LYS A 701 18.14 -24.15 0.60
CA LYS A 701 16.76 -24.40 0.18
C LYS A 701 16.23 -23.33 -0.76
N ARG A 702 16.97 -23.03 -1.83
CA ARG A 702 16.61 -21.99 -2.81
C ARG A 702 16.47 -22.55 -4.19
N ILE A 703 15.36 -22.21 -4.84
CA ILE A 703 15.04 -22.61 -6.21
C ILE A 703 15.03 -21.34 -7.06
N SER A 704 15.85 -21.31 -8.09
CA SER A 704 15.89 -20.22 -9.07
C SER A 704 15.15 -20.65 -10.32
N LEU A 705 14.22 -19.81 -10.76
CA LEU A 705 13.30 -20.09 -11.85
C LEU A 705 13.39 -19.05 -12.97
N ARG A 706 13.03 -19.48 -14.18
CA ARG A 706 12.80 -18.61 -15.34
C ARG A 706 11.38 -18.83 -15.86
N LEU A 707 10.68 -17.75 -16.18
CA LEU A 707 9.38 -17.82 -16.82
C LEU A 707 9.51 -18.35 -18.25
N VAL A 708 8.69 -19.34 -18.60
CA VAL A 708 8.60 -19.91 -19.96
C VAL A 708 7.34 -19.40 -20.64
N LYS A 709 6.19 -19.46 -19.93
CA LYS A 709 4.89 -19.02 -20.43
C LYS A 709 3.97 -18.61 -19.25
#